data_c343d143d77231aa063d0b8424a7d880
#
_entry.id   c343d143d77231aa063d0b8424a7d880
#
_cell.length_a   1.000
_cell.length_b   1.000
_cell.length_c   1.000
_cell.angle_alpha   90.00
_cell.angle_beta   90.00
_cell.angle_gamma   90.00
#
_symmetry.space_group_name_H-M   'P 1'
#
loop_
_entity.id
_entity.type
_entity.pdbx_description
1 polymer ?
#
loop_
_entity_poly.entity_id
_entity_poly.type
_entity_poly.pdbx_seq_one_letter_code
_entity_poly.pdbx_strand_id
1 'polypeptide(L)'
;MSNRSMTAFRLASRYTALLLTVLTAASLIGLGPAVAAGPTAGLGGSPAGLSGPPGGFGEVPVLTAPNAYGPGIWHHAKTGKTWYGAYRTFPDSSAYCIDAGKKSPLPKYFAGAEADPVTSARTAWALHEYAGSDSKDVQAALSAMARLDEALPHDHQVPAQKPAELGTKFTEAAKQHKRILAKAKKYAGPYTLDISLEPVLRMPVVEPYADTQSAMSHEPDSSDSDGHDTPDKGAILGTPTDEATLTISLTGASGAQVPGVPVSLDVDGAEGPPESLTTGSEAVTTTLRASAPGTLAVQASAKVAPETVRLFEPTKGTRVQRVVTPDSPVTVTGDASLDLSSHPKVTTEISDRTPAPGSAVTDEFTVSGLLGDHTVSVEHTLWQTATEPKLGTKNQDARAIGSVTSKDIGNGTHTSGEIQVPEDFRGWLYFTETIAGDDKTKEWRGIHGQPRETGFVPWTPKADTAAVLEGTSTHDEVTVTGLRPGSEAVITVTAYHSTHAPEQSPKPQGEQLSEQDFTVVADADGRAEISTEAIDMPIGWVSYVTAIDGSDVNEAWTSDWGIPTETVHRPPEEKPSPPEQPSPPEQPSPPPEQPSSPPEEPSSPPEEPEAPGTPRTEPVAETPPTPSAELPRTGTTGTGMLIGLSIVLVGLGATILLITGRGRGND
;
A
#
# COMPACT_ATOMS: atom_id res chain seq x y z
N MET A 1 -43.47 -7.20 37.09
CA MET A 1 -43.03 -5.83 37.06
C MET A 1 -42.02 -5.61 38.19
N SER A 2 -40.84 -5.32 37.95
CA SER A 2 -39.74 -4.97 38.85
C SER A 2 -38.50 -5.86 38.73
N ASN A 3 -37.36 -5.24 38.67
CA ASN A 3 -35.99 -5.77 38.78
C ASN A 3 -35.23 -6.20 37.49
N ARG A 4 -35.36 -5.47 36.39
CA ARG A 4 -34.37 -5.56 35.29
C ARG A 4 -33.73 -4.23 34.87
N SER A 5 -33.89 -3.14 35.64
CA SER A 5 -33.46 -1.80 35.23
C SER A 5 -32.26 -1.21 36.01
N MET A 6 -31.62 -1.95 36.92
CA MET A 6 -30.51 -1.42 37.72
C MET A 6 -29.11 -1.94 37.36
N THR A 7 -28.99 -2.91 36.48
CA THR A 7 -27.68 -3.47 36.11
C THR A 7 -27.06 -2.78 34.89
N ALA A 8 -27.85 -2.08 34.09
CA ALA A 8 -27.34 -1.34 32.90
C ALA A 8 -26.67 0.01 33.22
N PHE A 9 -26.96 0.59 34.38
CA PHE A 9 -26.44 1.91 34.76
C PHE A 9 -25.04 1.89 35.43
N ARG A 10 -24.57 0.70 35.83
CA ARG A 10 -23.22 0.55 36.45
C ARG A 10 -22.10 0.16 35.49
N LEU A 11 -22.41 -0.24 34.26
CA LEU A 11 -21.40 -0.50 33.23
C LEU A 11 -21.04 0.76 32.43
N ALA A 12 -21.95 1.69 32.26
CA ALA A 12 -21.67 2.94 31.53
C ALA A 12 -20.73 3.91 32.27
N SER A 13 -20.65 3.83 33.61
CA SER A 13 -19.80 4.71 34.42
C SER A 13 -18.32 4.30 34.48
N ARG A 14 -17.96 3.09 34.01
CA ARG A 14 -16.56 2.62 34.01
C ARG A 14 -15.83 2.88 32.70
N TYR A 15 -16.56 3.10 31.60
CA TYR A 15 -15.96 3.42 30.29
C TYR A 15 -15.72 4.91 30.08
N THR A 16 -16.43 5.79 30.79
CA THR A 16 -16.22 7.25 30.68
C THR A 16 -15.00 7.74 31.45
N ALA A 17 -14.51 6.98 32.43
CA ALA A 17 -13.31 7.33 33.18
C ALA A 17 -12.00 6.91 32.47
N LEU A 18 -12.06 5.95 31.54
CA LEU A 18 -10.88 5.47 30.78
C LEU A 18 -10.61 6.31 29.52
N LEU A 19 -11.64 7.00 28.99
CA LEU A 19 -11.48 7.87 27.81
C LEU A 19 -10.96 9.28 28.16
N LEU A 20 -11.05 9.70 29.42
CA LEU A 20 -10.62 11.03 29.84
C LEU A 20 -9.14 11.07 30.28
N THR A 21 -8.52 9.92 30.50
CA THR A 21 -7.09 9.82 30.88
C THR A 21 -6.13 9.74 29.70
N VAL A 22 -6.63 9.46 28.49
CA VAL A 22 -5.82 9.39 27.26
C VAL A 22 -5.74 10.75 26.53
N LEU A 23 -6.64 11.70 26.84
CA LEU A 23 -6.67 13.02 26.17
C LEU A 23 -5.84 14.11 26.89
N THR A 24 -5.24 13.84 28.04
CA THR A 24 -4.42 14.83 28.76
C THR A 24 -2.91 14.62 28.64
N ALA A 25 -2.44 13.62 27.90
CA ALA A 25 -1.01 13.36 27.68
C ALA A 25 -0.46 13.90 26.33
N ALA A 26 -1.29 14.52 25.49
CA ALA A 26 -0.89 14.97 24.15
C ALA A 26 -0.68 16.49 24.00
N SER A 27 -0.53 17.25 25.08
CA SER A 27 -0.38 18.72 24.99
C SER A 27 0.69 19.28 25.93
N LEU A 28 1.93 18.78 25.86
CA LEU A 28 3.08 19.42 26.49
C LEU A 28 4.40 18.99 25.82
N ILE A 29 4.55 19.32 24.54
CA ILE A 29 5.87 19.48 23.91
C ILE A 29 5.80 20.76 23.10
N GLY A 30 6.17 21.83 23.74
CA GLY A 30 6.37 23.14 23.16
C GLY A 30 7.72 23.72 23.58
N LEU A 31 8.57 23.88 22.56
CA LEU A 31 9.58 24.91 22.40
C LEU A 31 10.67 25.08 23.50
N GLY A 32 11.92 24.87 22.99
CA GLY A 32 13.22 25.06 23.57
C GLY A 32 13.51 26.39 24.27
N PRO A 33 14.71 26.68 24.69
CA PRO A 33 15.76 27.17 23.80
C PRO A 33 17.17 26.62 24.07
N ALA A 34 18.02 26.80 23.08
CA ALA A 34 19.45 26.60 23.11
C ALA A 34 20.14 27.55 24.14
N VAL A 35 21.03 27.00 24.96
CA VAL A 35 22.12 27.80 25.55
C VAL A 35 23.34 26.93 25.81
N ALA A 36 24.41 27.37 25.17
CA ALA A 36 25.81 27.45 25.56
C ALA A 36 26.60 26.23 26.06
N ALA A 37 27.62 25.98 25.29
CA ALA A 37 28.80 25.20 25.60
C ALA A 37 29.62 25.72 26.79
N GLY A 38 30.22 24.78 27.53
CA GLY A 38 31.38 25.01 28.40
C GLY A 38 31.67 23.81 29.30
N PRO A 39 32.88 23.59 29.76
CA PRO A 39 33.94 22.94 29.01
C PRO A 39 34.22 21.50 29.46
N THR A 40 34.84 20.77 28.58
CA THR A 40 35.45 19.44 28.67
C THR A 40 36.28 19.23 29.92
N ALA A 41 35.95 18.18 30.70
CA ALA A 41 36.94 17.43 31.45
C ALA A 41 36.90 15.98 30.97
N GLY A 42 37.91 15.61 30.25
CA GLY A 42 38.07 14.27 29.70
C GLY A 42 38.31 13.24 30.79
N LEU A 43 37.60 12.15 30.68
CA LEU A 43 38.06 10.85 31.15
C LEU A 43 37.79 9.87 30.00
N GLY A 44 38.78 9.78 29.13
CA GLY A 44 38.88 8.72 28.17
C GLY A 44 39.15 7.40 28.89
N GLY A 45 38.33 6.43 28.60
CA GLY A 45 38.46 5.05 28.98
C GLY A 45 37.58 4.20 28.11
N SER A 46 37.95 4.04 26.83
CA SER A 46 37.42 2.96 26.00
C SER A 46 37.75 1.61 26.65
N PRO A 47 36.83 0.70 26.82
CA PRO A 47 37.17 -0.68 27.03
C PRO A 47 37.67 -1.23 25.69
N ALA A 48 38.99 -1.52 25.66
CA ALA A 48 39.61 -2.21 24.55
C ALA A 48 38.93 -3.57 24.36
N GLY A 49 38.54 -3.82 23.10
CA GLY A 49 38.01 -5.10 22.69
C GLY A 49 38.97 -6.26 23.02
N LEU A 50 38.45 -7.24 23.68
CA LEU A 50 39.09 -8.55 23.89
C LEU A 50 38.49 -9.54 22.90
N SER A 51 38.97 -9.48 21.65
CA SER A 51 38.87 -10.60 20.72
C SER A 51 40.24 -11.29 20.71
N GLY A 52 40.37 -12.36 21.52
CA GLY A 52 41.46 -13.29 21.44
C GLY A 52 40.92 -14.71 21.63
N PRO A 53 41.42 -15.71 20.88
CA PRO A 53 41.03 -17.10 21.07
C PRO A 53 41.43 -17.59 22.46
N PRO A 54 40.81 -18.69 23.00
CA PRO A 54 41.20 -19.26 24.28
C PRO A 54 42.60 -19.85 24.15
N GLY A 55 43.59 -19.01 24.39
CA GLY A 55 44.99 -19.42 24.51
C GLY A 55 45.24 -19.99 25.89
N GLY A 56 45.98 -21.08 25.91
CA GLY A 56 46.32 -21.85 27.09
C GLY A 56 46.77 -20.99 28.27
N PHE A 57 46.40 -21.47 29.45
CA PHE A 57 46.77 -20.88 30.74
C PHE A 57 48.29 -20.73 30.87
N GLY A 58 48.78 -19.50 30.67
CA GLY A 58 50.13 -19.11 31.07
C GLY A 58 50.25 -19.21 32.60
N GLU A 59 51.45 -19.53 33.11
CA GLU A 59 51.72 -19.56 34.54
C GLU A 59 51.22 -18.28 35.23
N VAL A 60 50.28 -18.46 36.18
CA VAL A 60 49.71 -17.35 36.95
C VAL A 60 50.80 -16.72 37.80
N PRO A 61 51.09 -15.40 37.67
CA PRO A 61 52.10 -14.75 38.53
C PRO A 61 51.74 -14.95 40.00
N VAL A 62 52.71 -15.44 40.78
CA VAL A 62 52.56 -15.63 42.23
C VAL A 62 52.46 -14.27 42.90
N LEU A 63 51.23 -13.77 43.13
CA LEU A 63 50.99 -12.54 43.89
C LEU A 63 51.40 -12.77 45.35
N THR A 64 52.26 -11.91 45.88
CA THR A 64 52.67 -11.93 47.30
C THR A 64 51.51 -11.54 48.22
N ALA A 65 51.50 -12.03 49.46
CA ALA A 65 50.40 -11.94 50.41
C ALA A 65 49.75 -10.55 50.65
N PRO A 66 50.42 -9.38 50.54
CA PRO A 66 49.75 -8.08 50.71
C PRO A 66 48.75 -7.70 49.63
N ASN A 67 48.88 -8.24 48.40
CA ASN A 67 48.06 -7.85 47.25
C ASN A 67 46.94 -8.86 46.96
N ALA A 68 46.72 -9.88 47.79
CA ALA A 68 45.71 -10.92 47.58
C ALA A 68 44.26 -10.42 47.93
N TYR A 69 44.11 -9.27 48.55
CA TYR A 69 42.83 -8.70 48.93
C TYR A 69 42.46 -7.56 47.97
N GLY A 70 41.30 -7.65 47.39
CA GLY A 70 40.66 -6.55 46.62
C GLY A 70 39.98 -5.55 47.56
N PRO A 71 39.01 -4.75 47.02
CA PRO A 71 38.22 -3.87 47.86
C PRO A 71 37.35 -4.68 48.84
N GLY A 72 37.15 -4.14 50.07
CA GLY A 72 36.37 -4.83 51.10
C GLY A 72 36.60 -4.27 52.52
N ILE A 73 36.10 -4.98 53.53
CA ILE A 73 36.09 -4.53 54.93
C ILE A 73 36.62 -5.65 55.85
N TRP A 74 37.57 -5.31 56.73
CA TRP A 74 38.00 -6.18 57.80
C TRP A 74 37.03 -6.17 59.00
N HIS A 75 36.51 -7.31 59.35
CA HIS A 75 35.81 -7.50 60.61
C HIS A 75 36.74 -8.10 61.65
N HIS A 76 36.92 -7.42 62.78
CA HIS A 76 37.71 -7.85 63.92
C HIS A 76 36.79 -8.39 65.01
N ALA A 77 36.74 -9.69 65.18
CA ALA A 77 36.04 -10.36 66.29
C ALA A 77 37.04 -10.78 67.38
N LYS A 78 36.53 -11.08 68.59
CA LYS A 78 37.36 -11.60 69.69
C LYS A 78 38.13 -12.89 69.32
N THR A 79 37.58 -13.66 68.38
CA THR A 79 38.09 -14.96 67.93
C THR A 79 38.93 -14.88 66.67
N GLY A 80 39.17 -13.70 66.10
CA GLY A 80 39.96 -13.57 64.88
C GLY A 80 39.49 -12.45 63.95
N LYS A 81 40.11 -12.37 62.74
CA LYS A 81 39.79 -11.39 61.71
C LYS A 81 39.11 -12.08 60.56
N THR A 82 38.02 -11.51 60.04
CA THR A 82 37.32 -12.01 58.87
C THR A 82 37.32 -10.92 57.80
N TRP A 83 37.66 -11.29 56.57
CA TRP A 83 37.57 -10.42 55.42
C TRP A 83 36.17 -10.52 54.78
N TYR A 84 35.50 -9.40 54.59
CA TYR A 84 34.33 -9.27 53.75
C TYR A 84 34.69 -8.40 52.54
N GLY A 85 34.78 -9.04 51.36
CA GLY A 85 35.17 -8.33 50.15
C GLY A 85 35.68 -9.30 49.07
N ALA A 86 36.14 -8.71 47.99
CA ALA A 86 36.74 -9.43 46.87
C ALA A 86 38.14 -9.94 47.28
N TYR A 87 38.52 -11.09 46.71
CA TYR A 87 39.87 -11.62 46.69
C TYR A 87 40.43 -11.56 45.28
N ARG A 88 41.73 -11.29 45.19
CA ARG A 88 42.51 -11.37 43.94
C ARG A 88 43.13 -12.76 43.81
N THR A 89 42.29 -13.80 43.92
CA THR A 89 42.71 -15.19 43.75
C THR A 89 43.15 -15.48 42.33
N PHE A 90 42.47 -14.83 41.37
CA PHE A 90 42.75 -14.89 39.93
C PHE A 90 43.09 -13.49 39.42
N PRO A 91 43.97 -13.36 38.39
CA PRO A 91 44.45 -12.06 37.91
C PRO A 91 43.30 -11.20 37.33
N ASP A 92 42.37 -11.83 36.61
CA ASP A 92 41.38 -11.13 35.79
C ASP A 92 39.96 -11.14 36.37
N SER A 93 39.78 -11.65 37.60
CA SER A 93 38.45 -11.79 38.19
C SER A 93 38.45 -11.65 39.71
N SER A 94 37.48 -10.92 40.23
CA SER A 94 37.22 -10.89 41.68
C SER A 94 36.62 -12.20 42.14
N ALA A 95 37.22 -12.78 43.23
CA ALA A 95 36.74 -14.01 43.82
C ALA A 95 36.10 -13.78 45.19
N TYR A 96 35.06 -14.51 45.52
CA TYR A 96 34.28 -14.36 46.75
C TYR A 96 34.20 -15.72 47.46
N CYS A 97 34.55 -15.72 48.74
CA CYS A 97 34.51 -16.94 49.54
C CYS A 97 33.08 -17.41 49.81
N ILE A 98 32.84 -18.70 49.72
CA ILE A 98 31.60 -19.34 50.14
C ILE A 98 31.68 -20.00 51.50
N ASP A 99 32.86 -20.44 51.92
CA ASP A 99 33.08 -21.10 53.21
C ASP A 99 33.54 -20.11 54.30
N ALA A 100 32.99 -20.20 55.47
CA ALA A 100 33.43 -19.41 56.64
C ALA A 100 34.44 -20.21 57.51
N GLY A 101 35.31 -19.49 58.21
CA GLY A 101 36.22 -20.10 59.22
C GLY A 101 37.44 -20.87 58.68
N LYS A 102 37.59 -20.96 57.36
CA LYS A 102 38.76 -21.55 56.72
C LYS A 102 39.81 -20.47 56.37
N LYS A 103 41.02 -20.89 55.95
CA LYS A 103 42.12 -20.02 55.51
C LYS A 103 41.71 -19.21 54.26
N SER A 104 42.24 -17.98 54.15
CA SER A 104 42.02 -17.08 52.98
C SER A 104 42.46 -17.76 51.68
N PRO A 105 41.72 -17.55 50.55
CA PRO A 105 41.97 -18.18 49.27
C PRO A 105 43.07 -17.45 48.50
N LEU A 106 44.32 -17.65 48.91
CA LEU A 106 45.47 -17.06 48.22
C LEU A 106 45.73 -17.75 46.90
N PRO A 107 46.25 -17.06 45.84
CA PRO A 107 46.51 -17.62 44.51
C PRO A 107 47.27 -18.94 44.51
N LYS A 108 48.26 -19.09 45.42
CA LYS A 108 49.08 -20.30 45.55
C LYS A 108 48.29 -21.60 45.83
N TYR A 109 47.09 -21.48 46.35
CA TYR A 109 46.23 -22.62 46.65
C TYR A 109 45.33 -23.04 45.50
N PHE A 110 45.27 -22.23 44.44
CA PHE A 110 44.40 -22.45 43.26
C PHE A 110 45.16 -22.63 41.95
N ALA A 111 46.49 -22.82 42.03
CA ALA A 111 47.26 -23.09 40.83
C ALA A 111 46.77 -24.41 40.15
N GLY A 112 46.30 -24.29 38.91
CA GLY A 112 45.71 -25.40 38.18
C GLY A 112 44.28 -25.80 38.64
N ALA A 113 43.59 -24.95 39.39
CA ALA A 113 42.20 -25.20 39.74
C ALA A 113 41.29 -24.98 38.51
N GLU A 114 40.37 -25.91 38.28
CA GLU A 114 39.34 -25.83 37.27
C GLU A 114 38.05 -25.25 37.86
N ALA A 115 37.25 -24.62 37.03
CA ALA A 115 35.99 -24.04 37.43
C ALA A 115 34.85 -25.03 37.23
N ASP A 116 34.06 -25.22 38.26
CA ASP A 116 32.76 -25.91 38.15
C ASP A 116 31.63 -24.86 38.06
N PRO A 117 30.80 -24.87 37.01
CA PRO A 117 29.65 -23.99 36.92
C PRO A 117 28.59 -24.45 37.95
N VAL A 118 28.15 -23.50 38.81
CA VAL A 118 27.08 -23.72 39.79
C VAL A 118 25.94 -22.77 39.54
N THR A 119 24.74 -23.31 39.39
CA THR A 119 23.53 -22.47 39.17
C THR A 119 23.18 -21.70 40.44
N SER A 120 23.27 -20.40 40.35
CA SER A 120 22.83 -19.43 41.36
C SER A 120 22.56 -18.10 40.69
N ALA A 121 21.42 -18.01 40.00
CA ALA A 121 21.08 -16.87 39.13
C ALA A 121 21.18 -15.51 39.87
N ARG A 122 20.78 -15.44 41.15
CA ARG A 122 20.83 -14.18 41.93
C ARG A 122 22.25 -13.75 42.23
N THR A 123 23.10 -14.68 42.68
CA THR A 123 24.52 -14.39 42.95
C THR A 123 25.26 -14.14 41.65
N ALA A 124 25.01 -14.93 40.60
CA ALA A 124 25.58 -14.71 39.28
C ALA A 124 25.26 -13.31 38.74
N TRP A 125 23.99 -12.90 38.78
CA TRP A 125 23.56 -11.54 38.40
C TRP A 125 24.27 -10.45 39.21
N ALA A 126 24.34 -10.64 40.55
CA ALA A 126 24.96 -9.65 41.41
C ALA A 126 26.46 -9.51 41.14
N LEU A 127 27.14 -10.65 40.90
CA LEU A 127 28.57 -10.64 40.57
C LEU A 127 28.79 -10.04 39.16
N HIS A 128 27.95 -10.36 38.19
CA HIS A 128 28.00 -9.75 36.85
C HIS A 128 27.90 -8.22 36.90
N GLU A 129 26.93 -7.69 37.66
CA GLU A 129 26.64 -6.26 37.72
C GLU A 129 27.64 -5.47 38.57
N TYR A 130 28.18 -6.09 39.65
CA TYR A 130 28.87 -5.33 40.70
C TYR A 130 30.28 -5.81 41.05
N ALA A 131 30.79 -6.91 40.49
CA ALA A 131 32.13 -7.41 40.83
C ALA A 131 33.26 -6.43 40.44
N GLY A 132 33.02 -5.60 39.41
CA GLY A 132 33.94 -4.54 38.98
C GLY A 132 33.91 -3.27 39.82
N SER A 133 33.09 -3.20 40.87
CA SER A 133 32.97 -1.98 41.71
C SER A 133 34.17 -1.84 42.65
N ASP A 134 34.73 -0.61 42.75
CA ASP A 134 35.79 -0.27 43.73
C ASP A 134 35.25 0.01 45.13
N SER A 135 33.92 0.05 45.30
CA SER A 135 33.30 0.29 46.61
C SER A 135 33.48 -0.86 47.56
N LYS A 136 34.20 -0.63 48.66
CA LYS A 136 34.40 -1.60 49.74
C LYS A 136 33.10 -2.17 50.32
N ASP A 137 32.06 -1.32 50.38
CA ASP A 137 30.75 -1.69 50.91
C ASP A 137 29.97 -2.59 49.94
N VAL A 138 30.07 -2.33 48.63
CA VAL A 138 29.52 -3.18 47.57
C VAL A 138 30.22 -4.53 47.58
N GLN A 139 31.56 -4.55 47.63
CA GLN A 139 32.34 -5.79 47.66
C GLN A 139 32.09 -6.62 48.91
N ALA A 140 31.89 -5.96 50.05
CA ALA A 140 31.49 -6.66 51.29
C ALA A 140 30.07 -7.22 51.18
N ALA A 141 29.17 -6.54 50.53
CA ALA A 141 27.82 -7.03 50.24
C ALA A 141 27.83 -8.27 49.34
N LEU A 142 28.62 -8.28 48.24
CA LEU A 142 28.78 -9.44 47.34
C LEU A 142 29.37 -10.63 48.08
N SER A 143 30.40 -10.40 48.92
CA SER A 143 30.97 -11.43 49.78
C SER A 143 29.95 -12.04 50.76
N ALA A 144 29.02 -11.22 51.27
CA ALA A 144 27.92 -11.71 52.08
C ALA A 144 26.90 -12.53 51.26
N MET A 145 26.56 -12.05 50.08
CA MET A 145 25.66 -12.80 49.16
C MET A 145 26.20 -14.19 48.87
N ALA A 146 27.48 -14.32 48.46
CA ALA A 146 28.09 -15.60 48.16
C ALA A 146 28.10 -16.57 49.38
N ARG A 147 28.23 -16.04 50.60
CA ARG A 147 28.22 -16.84 51.83
C ARG A 147 26.84 -17.27 52.30
N LEU A 148 25.80 -16.53 51.89
CA LEU A 148 24.42 -16.74 52.34
C LEU A 148 23.56 -17.42 51.30
N ASP A 149 24.08 -17.62 50.09
CA ASP A 149 23.35 -18.23 48.99
C ASP A 149 23.25 -19.75 49.20
N GLU A 150 22.06 -20.21 49.55
CA GLU A 150 21.75 -21.62 49.80
C GLU A 150 21.93 -22.51 48.56
N ALA A 151 21.95 -21.93 47.35
CA ALA A 151 22.19 -22.63 46.11
C ALA A 151 23.67 -23.05 45.94
N LEU A 152 24.59 -22.39 46.65
CA LEU A 152 26.00 -22.73 46.61
C LEU A 152 26.33 -23.87 47.59
N PRO A 153 27.28 -24.77 47.26
CA PRO A 153 27.61 -25.95 48.08
C PRO A 153 28.49 -25.56 49.28
N HIS A 154 27.88 -24.96 50.30
CA HIS A 154 28.60 -24.58 51.54
C HIS A 154 29.11 -25.78 52.33
N ASP A 155 30.19 -25.58 53.09
CA ASP A 155 30.62 -26.55 54.10
C ASP A 155 29.75 -26.41 55.35
N HIS A 156 28.77 -27.29 55.50
CA HIS A 156 27.79 -27.27 56.58
C HIS A 156 28.40 -27.53 57.98
N GLN A 157 29.70 -27.91 58.08
CA GLN A 157 30.38 -28.08 59.37
C GLN A 157 30.74 -26.76 60.03
N VAL A 158 30.70 -25.63 59.30
CA VAL A 158 30.97 -24.30 59.82
C VAL A 158 29.75 -23.43 59.67
N PRO A 159 29.13 -22.91 60.76
CA PRO A 159 27.95 -22.03 60.64
C PRO A 159 28.27 -20.82 59.77
N ALA A 160 27.42 -20.55 58.79
CA ALA A 160 27.47 -19.30 58.04
C ALA A 160 27.39 -18.10 59.01
N GLN A 161 28.30 -17.12 58.86
CA GLN A 161 28.24 -15.94 59.68
C GLN A 161 26.90 -15.22 59.44
N LYS A 162 26.18 -14.92 60.51
CA LYS A 162 24.82 -14.39 60.42
C LYS A 162 24.79 -13.06 59.66
N PRO A 163 23.81 -12.82 58.80
CA PRO A 163 23.61 -11.53 58.11
C PRO A 163 23.51 -10.34 59.10
N ALA A 164 23.06 -10.57 60.33
CA ALA A 164 22.98 -9.59 61.40
C ALA A 164 24.33 -8.92 61.74
N GLU A 165 25.48 -9.57 61.51
CA GLU A 165 26.79 -8.97 61.75
C GLU A 165 27.14 -7.86 60.76
N LEU A 166 26.70 -7.98 59.48
CA LEU A 166 26.83 -6.89 58.53
C LEU A 166 25.96 -5.66 58.90
N GLY A 167 24.74 -5.89 59.41
CA GLY A 167 23.81 -4.83 59.76
C GLY A 167 24.21 -4.04 61.02
N THR A 168 24.90 -4.68 61.99
CA THR A 168 25.27 -4.02 63.27
C THR A 168 26.63 -3.36 63.25
N LYS A 169 27.58 -3.82 62.42
CA LYS A 169 28.98 -3.33 62.41
C LYS A 169 29.35 -2.60 61.11
N PHE A 170 28.64 -2.86 60.02
CA PHE A 170 28.91 -2.31 58.67
C PHE A 170 27.62 -1.87 58.00
N THR A 171 27.02 -0.82 58.54
CA THR A 171 25.68 -0.31 58.15
C THR A 171 25.57 -0.10 56.63
N GLU A 172 26.58 0.50 55.97
CA GLU A 172 26.53 0.75 54.52
C GLU A 172 26.62 -0.54 53.71
N ALA A 173 27.49 -1.48 54.06
CA ALA A 173 27.55 -2.78 53.40
C ALA A 173 26.22 -3.55 53.55
N ALA A 174 25.54 -3.46 54.70
CA ALA A 174 24.24 -4.08 54.91
C ALA A 174 23.14 -3.45 54.02
N LYS A 175 23.17 -2.10 53.87
CA LYS A 175 22.26 -1.38 52.94
C LYS A 175 22.52 -1.83 51.50
N GLN A 176 23.79 -1.92 51.06
CA GLN A 176 24.15 -2.40 49.73
C GLN A 176 23.70 -3.85 49.53
N HIS A 177 23.90 -4.72 50.48
CA HIS A 177 23.44 -6.13 50.40
C HIS A 177 21.92 -6.19 50.20
N LYS A 178 21.13 -5.49 50.99
CA LYS A 178 19.67 -5.39 50.81
C LYS A 178 19.30 -4.90 49.41
N ARG A 179 19.94 -3.82 48.94
CA ARG A 179 19.69 -3.21 47.63
C ARG A 179 20.02 -4.18 46.48
N ILE A 180 21.21 -4.80 46.51
CA ILE A 180 21.68 -5.72 45.48
C ILE A 180 20.81 -6.96 45.46
N LEU A 181 20.49 -7.55 46.60
CA LEU A 181 19.63 -8.72 46.70
C LEU A 181 18.21 -8.44 46.20
N ALA A 182 17.66 -7.26 46.48
CA ALA A 182 16.34 -6.86 45.96
C ALA A 182 16.36 -6.75 44.43
N LYS A 183 17.41 -6.14 43.87
CA LYS A 183 17.60 -6.06 42.42
C LYS A 183 17.82 -7.44 41.80
N ALA A 184 18.64 -8.28 42.39
CA ALA A 184 18.88 -9.66 41.92
C ALA A 184 17.58 -10.48 41.92
N LYS A 185 16.73 -10.34 42.94
CA LYS A 185 15.40 -10.97 42.97
C LYS A 185 14.49 -10.49 41.85
N LYS A 186 14.67 -9.25 41.43
CA LYS A 186 13.86 -8.63 40.38
C LYS A 186 14.37 -8.91 38.98
N TYR A 187 15.69 -8.88 38.77
CA TYR A 187 16.29 -8.83 37.45
C TYR A 187 17.16 -10.04 37.07
N ALA A 188 17.37 -11.01 37.95
CA ALA A 188 18.13 -12.21 37.59
C ALA A 188 17.35 -13.12 36.65
N GLY A 189 18.10 -13.91 35.85
CA GLY A 189 17.54 -14.91 34.92
C GLY A 189 16.86 -16.09 35.61
N PRO A 190 16.30 -17.03 34.82
CA PRO A 190 16.39 -17.07 33.37
C PRO A 190 15.72 -15.90 32.68
N TYR A 191 16.24 -15.54 31.48
CA TYR A 191 15.77 -14.38 30.72
C TYR A 191 14.97 -14.82 29.49
N THR A 192 13.94 -14.05 29.17
CA THR A 192 13.19 -14.17 27.94
C THR A 192 13.28 -12.84 27.19
N LEU A 193 13.69 -12.91 25.93
CA LEU A 193 13.67 -11.79 25.00
C LEU A 193 12.48 -11.99 24.06
N ASP A 194 11.39 -11.27 24.32
CA ASP A 194 10.18 -11.31 23.52
C ASP A 194 10.22 -10.20 22.47
N ILE A 195 9.91 -10.57 21.23
CA ILE A 195 9.85 -9.67 20.08
C ILE A 195 8.48 -9.84 19.43
N SER A 196 7.82 -8.72 19.10
CA SER A 196 6.60 -8.76 18.30
C SER A 196 6.59 -7.67 17.25
N LEU A 197 5.95 -7.97 16.11
CA LEU A 197 5.66 -7.05 15.03
C LEU A 197 4.15 -6.97 14.83
N GLU A 198 3.61 -5.75 14.82
CA GLU A 198 2.20 -5.50 14.58
C GLU A 198 2.06 -4.47 13.45
N PRO A 199 1.15 -4.69 12.46
CA PRO A 199 0.95 -3.73 11.38
C PRO A 199 0.35 -2.42 11.93
N VAL A 200 0.81 -1.29 11.43
CA VAL A 200 0.17 0.00 11.66
C VAL A 200 -1.03 0.13 10.72
N LEU A 201 -2.23 0.32 11.27
CA LEU A 201 -3.46 0.41 10.52
C LEU A 201 -3.84 1.89 10.30
N ARG A 202 -4.11 2.27 9.03
CA ARG A 202 -4.76 3.54 8.73
C ARG A 202 -6.27 3.35 8.84
N MET A 203 -6.88 4.09 9.74
CA MET A 203 -8.33 4.14 9.84
C MET A 203 -8.92 4.74 8.56
N PRO A 204 -10.01 4.19 8.00
CA PRO A 204 -10.70 4.80 6.88
C PRO A 204 -11.12 6.22 7.29
N VAL A 205 -10.71 7.21 6.48
CA VAL A 205 -11.27 8.56 6.59
C VAL A 205 -12.73 8.42 6.15
N VAL A 206 -13.65 8.57 7.09
CA VAL A 206 -15.06 8.72 6.77
C VAL A 206 -15.17 10.13 6.17
N GLU A 207 -15.07 10.24 4.84
CA GLU A 207 -15.45 11.46 4.14
C GLU A 207 -16.88 11.78 4.58
N PRO A 208 -17.15 12.99 5.12
CA PRO A 208 -18.53 13.38 5.38
C PRO A 208 -19.24 13.33 4.03
N TYR A 209 -20.22 12.45 3.89
CA TYR A 209 -21.10 12.38 2.74
C TYR A 209 -21.54 13.80 2.40
N ALA A 210 -21.08 14.34 1.27
CA ALA A 210 -21.62 15.57 0.73
C ALA A 210 -23.10 15.30 0.48
N ASP A 211 -23.90 16.00 1.25
CA ASP A 211 -25.35 15.93 1.34
C ASP A 211 -25.99 16.04 -0.06
N THR A 212 -26.28 14.92 -0.70
CA THR A 212 -27.21 14.87 -1.83
C THR A 212 -28.60 14.68 -1.23
N GLN A 213 -29.19 15.79 -0.82
CA GLN A 213 -30.64 15.89 -0.70
C GLN A 213 -31.27 15.61 -2.07
N SER A 214 -31.60 14.37 -2.33
CA SER A 214 -32.70 13.92 -3.17
C SER A 214 -32.77 12.40 -3.16
N ALA A 215 -33.41 11.84 -2.17
CA ALA A 215 -34.04 10.53 -2.28
C ALA A 215 -35.30 10.54 -1.42
N MET A 216 -36.37 11.06 -1.99
CA MET A 216 -37.70 10.80 -1.48
C MET A 216 -38.07 9.33 -1.63
N SER A 217 -38.42 8.75 -0.47
CA SER A 217 -39.44 7.74 -0.27
C SER A 217 -39.63 6.65 -1.33
N HIS A 218 -39.07 5.47 -1.03
CA HIS A 218 -39.74 4.21 -1.35
C HIS A 218 -39.59 3.29 -0.14
N GLU A 219 -40.72 2.90 0.46
CA GLU A 219 -40.79 1.84 1.46
C GLU A 219 -40.37 0.51 0.81
N PRO A 220 -39.59 -0.35 1.50
CA PRO A 220 -39.28 -1.66 0.99
C PRO A 220 -40.44 -2.60 1.24
N ASP A 221 -41.01 -3.12 0.16
CA ASP A 221 -41.92 -4.26 0.19
C ASP A 221 -41.11 -5.52 0.54
N SER A 222 -41.60 -6.20 1.58
CA SER A 222 -40.98 -7.40 2.14
C SER A 222 -41.41 -8.63 1.35
N SER A 223 -40.52 -9.25 0.60
CA SER A 223 -40.41 -10.70 0.41
C SER A 223 -39.39 -11.04 -0.67
N ASP A 224 -38.20 -11.51 -0.29
CA ASP A 224 -37.63 -12.75 -0.84
C ASP A 224 -36.37 -13.10 -0.04
N SER A 225 -36.44 -14.24 0.61
CA SER A 225 -35.34 -14.90 1.29
C SER A 225 -34.58 -15.74 0.28
N ASP A 226 -33.40 -15.28 -0.17
CA ASP A 226 -32.40 -16.17 -0.72
C ASP A 226 -31.02 -15.74 -0.24
N GLY A 227 -30.28 -16.74 0.23
CA GLY A 227 -29.03 -16.65 0.96
C GLY A 227 -27.98 -15.75 0.33
N HIS A 228 -27.79 -14.63 0.96
CA HIS A 228 -26.61 -13.79 0.74
C HIS A 228 -25.70 -14.01 1.94
N ASP A 229 -24.54 -14.57 1.68
CA ASP A 229 -23.41 -14.62 2.62
C ASP A 229 -23.27 -13.24 3.24
N THR A 230 -23.62 -13.13 4.50
CA THR A 230 -23.31 -11.93 5.28
C THR A 230 -21.79 -11.83 5.36
N PRO A 231 -21.16 -10.72 4.94
CA PRO A 231 -19.75 -10.53 5.17
C PRO A 231 -19.47 -10.64 6.66
N ASP A 232 -18.54 -11.51 6.99
CA ASP A 232 -18.04 -11.75 8.33
C ASP A 232 -17.81 -10.41 9.06
N LYS A 233 -18.54 -10.20 10.15
CA LYS A 233 -18.44 -9.00 11.00
C LYS A 233 -17.18 -8.99 11.87
N GLY A 234 -16.07 -9.50 11.35
CA GLY A 234 -14.71 -9.21 11.79
C GLY A 234 -14.22 -7.97 11.09
N ALA A 235 -14.81 -6.82 11.36
CA ALA A 235 -14.41 -5.57 10.74
C ALA A 235 -12.92 -5.32 11.01
N ILE A 236 -12.09 -5.47 10.00
CA ILE A 236 -10.75 -4.88 9.98
C ILE A 236 -10.97 -3.38 10.03
N LEU A 237 -10.76 -2.79 11.20
CA LEU A 237 -11.01 -1.37 11.48
C LEU A 237 -10.02 -0.42 10.76
N GLY A 238 -9.16 -0.92 9.87
CA GLY A 238 -8.20 -0.11 9.13
C GLY A 238 -7.50 -0.88 8.02
N THR A 239 -6.90 -0.15 7.10
CA THR A 239 -6.03 -0.70 6.05
C THR A 239 -4.59 -0.73 6.57
N PRO A 240 -3.85 -1.85 6.47
CA PRO A 240 -2.42 -1.88 6.78
C PRO A 240 -1.66 -0.83 5.98
N THR A 241 -0.71 -0.17 6.65
CA THR A 241 0.22 0.75 6.01
C THR A 241 1.54 0.03 5.68
N ASP A 242 2.51 0.77 5.16
CA ASP A 242 3.90 0.34 4.99
C ASP A 242 4.69 0.30 6.32
N GLU A 243 4.02 0.58 7.44
CA GLU A 243 4.64 0.65 8.76
C GLU A 243 4.23 -0.52 9.65
N ALA A 244 5.18 -1.00 10.47
CA ALA A 244 4.96 -1.97 11.51
C ALA A 244 5.54 -1.48 12.84
N THR A 245 4.85 -1.74 13.94
CA THR A 245 5.34 -1.47 15.28
C THR A 245 6.15 -2.68 15.78
N LEU A 246 7.46 -2.49 15.95
CA LEU A 246 8.34 -3.44 16.63
C LEU A 246 8.26 -3.21 18.14
N THR A 247 7.94 -4.25 18.90
CA THR A 247 7.95 -4.22 20.37
C THR A 247 8.99 -5.21 20.90
N ILE A 248 9.86 -4.74 21.80
CA ILE A 248 10.92 -5.54 22.43
C ILE A 248 10.73 -5.52 23.93
N SER A 249 10.76 -6.71 24.54
CA SER A 249 10.60 -6.93 25.95
C SER A 249 11.64 -7.92 26.44
N LEU A 250 12.49 -7.52 27.40
CA LEU A 250 13.43 -8.44 28.08
C LEU A 250 13.00 -8.61 29.53
N THR A 251 12.62 -9.83 29.90
CA THR A 251 12.18 -10.17 31.24
C THR A 251 13.12 -11.14 31.94
N GLY A 252 13.28 -11.01 33.25
CA GLY A 252 13.96 -11.97 34.10
C GLY A 252 12.99 -12.99 34.71
N ALA A 253 13.49 -13.91 35.54
CA ALA A 253 12.72 -14.97 36.20
C ALA A 253 11.50 -14.47 36.99
N SER A 254 11.51 -13.23 37.49
CA SER A 254 10.39 -12.64 38.23
C SER A 254 9.27 -12.12 37.35
N GLY A 255 9.43 -12.13 36.02
CA GLY A 255 8.55 -11.47 35.05
C GLY A 255 8.76 -9.95 34.96
N ALA A 256 9.70 -9.39 35.73
CA ALA A 256 9.98 -7.95 35.66
C ALA A 256 10.85 -7.61 34.44
N GLN A 257 10.56 -6.48 33.80
CA GLN A 257 11.41 -5.92 32.75
C GLN A 257 12.82 -5.63 33.26
N VAL A 258 13.83 -6.00 32.47
CA VAL A 258 15.26 -5.78 32.74
C VAL A 258 15.73 -4.56 31.95
N PRO A 259 15.89 -3.39 32.58
CA PRO A 259 16.24 -2.17 31.86
C PRO A 259 17.74 -2.05 31.62
N GLY A 260 18.10 -1.27 30.58
CA GLY A 260 19.48 -0.87 30.31
C GLY A 260 20.33 -1.89 29.57
N VAL A 261 19.73 -2.95 29.02
CA VAL A 261 20.42 -3.97 28.23
C VAL A 261 20.36 -3.58 26.74
N PRO A 262 21.51 -3.44 26.06
CA PRO A 262 21.53 -3.27 24.62
C PRO A 262 21.06 -4.53 23.91
N VAL A 263 20.12 -4.40 22.98
CA VAL A 263 19.60 -5.44 22.10
C VAL A 263 20.06 -5.12 20.70
N SER A 264 20.87 -5.97 20.11
CA SER A 264 21.26 -5.87 18.70
C SER A 264 20.14 -6.41 17.84
N LEU A 265 19.86 -5.72 16.72
CA LEU A 265 18.80 -6.05 15.76
C LEU A 265 19.43 -6.37 14.42
N ASP A 266 18.90 -7.41 13.78
CA ASP A 266 19.08 -7.73 12.38
C ASP A 266 17.68 -7.73 11.75
N VAL A 267 17.45 -6.78 10.85
CA VAL A 267 16.10 -6.51 10.29
C VAL A 267 16.18 -6.62 8.79
N ASP A 268 15.37 -7.52 8.24
CA ASP A 268 15.20 -7.71 6.80
C ASP A 268 13.85 -7.16 6.35
N GLY A 269 13.82 -6.54 5.16
CA GLY A 269 12.61 -5.99 4.56
C GLY A 269 12.22 -4.58 5.04
N ALA A 270 13.06 -3.86 5.81
CA ALA A 270 12.80 -2.50 6.26
C ALA A 270 13.75 -1.46 5.66
N GLU A 271 13.27 -0.21 5.57
CA GLU A 271 14.08 0.96 5.20
C GLU A 271 14.80 1.53 6.42
N GLY A 272 16.15 1.57 6.41
CA GLY A 272 16.96 2.21 7.45
C GLY A 272 16.64 1.79 8.88
N PRO A 273 16.56 0.48 9.18
CA PRO A 273 16.19 0.00 10.50
C PRO A 273 17.26 0.37 11.55
N PRO A 274 16.91 0.50 12.83
CA PRO A 274 17.89 0.71 13.89
C PRO A 274 18.74 -0.55 14.07
N GLU A 275 20.06 -0.40 14.25
CA GLU A 275 20.98 -1.50 14.53
C GLU A 275 20.82 -2.06 15.94
N SER A 276 20.32 -1.27 16.88
CA SER A 276 20.11 -1.68 18.27
C SER A 276 19.11 -0.80 19.01
N LEU A 277 18.49 -1.37 20.04
CA LEU A 277 17.66 -0.68 21.02
C LEU A 277 18.14 -1.01 22.42
N THR A 278 17.84 -0.13 23.41
CA THR A 278 18.15 -0.40 24.81
C THR A 278 16.85 -0.68 25.56
N THR A 279 16.80 -1.78 26.32
CA THR A 279 15.61 -2.17 27.10
C THR A 279 15.26 -1.14 28.17
N GLY A 280 13.96 -0.95 28.41
CA GLY A 280 13.39 -0.04 29.39
C GLY A 280 12.84 -0.73 30.64
N SER A 281 12.23 0.05 31.53
CA SER A 281 11.41 -0.45 32.64
C SER A 281 10.05 -0.98 32.19
N GLU A 282 9.70 -0.75 30.93
CA GLU A 282 8.56 -1.24 30.16
C GLU A 282 9.06 -1.75 28.82
N ALA A 283 8.22 -2.42 28.06
CA ALA A 283 8.53 -2.83 26.68
C ALA A 283 8.88 -1.59 25.84
N VAL A 284 9.89 -1.71 25.00
CA VAL A 284 10.35 -0.61 24.11
C VAL A 284 9.75 -0.83 22.73
N THR A 285 9.19 0.22 22.16
CA THR A 285 8.59 0.19 20.84
C THR A 285 9.34 1.11 19.87
N THR A 286 9.38 0.72 18.60
CA THR A 286 9.81 1.56 17.49
C THR A 286 9.00 1.21 16.25
N THR A 287 8.89 2.16 15.31
CA THR A 287 8.23 1.92 14.03
C THR A 287 9.29 1.52 13.00
N LEU A 288 9.02 0.44 12.27
CA LEU A 288 9.76 0.02 11.09
C LEU A 288 8.93 0.32 9.86
N ARG A 289 9.56 0.78 8.78
CA ARG A 289 8.92 0.99 7.50
C ARG A 289 9.37 -0.08 6.53
N ALA A 290 8.42 -0.79 5.92
CA ALA A 290 8.73 -1.80 4.91
C ALA A 290 9.28 -1.16 3.63
N SER A 291 10.35 -1.73 3.09
CA SER A 291 10.95 -1.30 1.83
C SER A 291 10.16 -1.77 0.61
N ALA A 292 9.41 -2.86 0.75
CA ALA A 292 8.59 -3.48 -0.29
C ALA A 292 7.54 -4.41 0.35
N PRO A 293 6.49 -4.82 -0.40
CA PRO A 293 5.61 -5.89 0.06
C PRO A 293 6.36 -7.21 0.17
N GLY A 294 6.04 -7.99 1.18
CA GLY A 294 6.67 -9.25 1.51
C GLY A 294 6.83 -9.42 3.01
N THR A 295 7.76 -10.28 3.44
CA THR A 295 8.01 -10.55 4.85
C THR A 295 8.98 -9.52 5.43
N LEU A 296 8.53 -8.80 6.44
CA LEU A 296 9.36 -8.02 7.34
C LEU A 296 9.81 -8.94 8.48
N ALA A 297 11.11 -9.19 8.63
CA ALA A 297 11.66 -10.10 9.63
C ALA A 297 12.64 -9.38 10.56
N VAL A 298 12.57 -9.69 11.84
CA VAL A 298 13.46 -9.14 12.87
C VAL A 298 14.07 -10.30 13.66
N GLN A 299 15.39 -10.34 13.73
CA GLN A 299 16.14 -11.15 14.66
C GLN A 299 16.81 -10.24 15.69
N ALA A 300 16.67 -10.58 16.97
CA ALA A 300 17.20 -9.78 18.05
C ALA A 300 18.10 -10.63 18.96
N SER A 301 19.15 -10.02 19.49
CA SER A 301 20.03 -10.67 20.44
C SER A 301 20.49 -9.71 21.55
N ALA A 302 20.58 -10.22 22.76
CA ALA A 302 21.05 -9.45 23.90
C ALA A 302 22.03 -10.26 24.74
N LYS A 303 23.09 -9.61 25.24
CA LYS A 303 24.00 -10.19 26.24
C LYS A 303 23.48 -9.85 27.62
N VAL A 304 23.19 -10.88 28.40
CA VAL A 304 22.64 -10.78 29.76
C VAL A 304 23.53 -11.49 30.78
N ALA A 305 23.27 -11.22 32.08
CA ALA A 305 23.96 -11.89 33.14
C ALA A 305 23.76 -13.40 33.07
N PRO A 306 24.79 -14.21 33.40
CA PRO A 306 24.67 -15.66 33.47
C PRO A 306 23.79 -16.11 34.63
N GLU A 307 23.29 -17.35 34.59
CA GLU A 307 22.60 -17.99 35.71
C GLU A 307 23.56 -18.78 36.60
N THR A 308 24.80 -18.94 36.16
CA THR A 308 25.84 -19.68 36.85
C THR A 308 26.94 -18.78 37.40
N VAL A 309 27.55 -19.20 38.45
CA VAL A 309 28.83 -18.70 38.94
C VAL A 309 29.90 -19.78 38.74
N ARG A 310 31.15 -19.39 38.59
CA ARG A 310 32.27 -20.31 38.48
C ARG A 310 32.81 -20.63 39.89
N LEU A 311 32.59 -21.84 40.38
CA LEU A 311 33.12 -22.35 41.65
C LEU A 311 34.51 -22.91 41.45
N PHE A 312 35.42 -22.54 42.35
CA PHE A 312 36.77 -23.09 42.39
C PHE A 312 37.08 -23.72 43.74
N GLU A 313 37.62 -24.94 43.70
CA GLU A 313 38.15 -25.61 44.85
C GLU A 313 39.68 -25.44 44.94
N PRO A 314 40.24 -25.30 46.15
CA PRO A 314 41.70 -25.24 46.31
C PRO A 314 42.34 -26.56 45.92
N THR A 315 43.37 -26.52 45.07
CA THR A 315 44.18 -27.71 44.67
C THR A 315 45.24 -28.12 45.71
N LYS A 316 45.61 -27.17 46.59
CA LYS A 316 46.61 -27.37 47.63
C LYS A 316 46.14 -26.80 48.96
N GLY A 317 46.38 -27.49 50.03
CA GLY A 317 46.11 -27.01 51.39
C GLY A 317 44.75 -27.46 51.94
N THR A 318 44.75 -28.16 53.03
CA THR A 318 43.52 -28.47 53.78
C THR A 318 43.02 -27.23 54.52
N ARG A 319 41.67 -27.02 54.57
CA ARG A 319 41.02 -25.92 55.28
C ARG A 319 41.20 -24.52 54.58
N VAL A 320 41.38 -24.49 53.26
CA VAL A 320 41.27 -23.20 52.45
C VAL A 320 39.84 -23.05 52.01
N GLN A 321 39.38 -21.79 51.95
CA GLN A 321 38.02 -21.45 51.48
C GLN A 321 37.90 -21.70 49.99
N ARG A 322 36.77 -22.25 49.54
CA ARG A 322 36.35 -22.28 48.13
C ARG A 322 35.87 -20.90 47.76
N VAL A 323 35.96 -20.59 46.48
CA VAL A 323 35.56 -19.28 45.97
C VAL A 323 34.67 -19.41 44.76
N VAL A 324 33.82 -18.43 44.60
CA VAL A 324 33.08 -18.19 43.33
C VAL A 324 33.56 -16.93 42.65
N THR A 325 33.54 -16.93 41.32
CA THR A 325 33.81 -15.78 40.49
C THR A 325 32.61 -15.54 39.56
N PRO A 326 32.46 -14.31 38.98
CA PRO A 326 31.53 -14.12 37.89
C PRO A 326 31.76 -15.11 36.76
N ASP A 327 30.68 -15.57 36.12
CA ASP A 327 30.74 -16.34 34.88
C ASP A 327 30.57 -15.40 33.68
N SER A 328 30.74 -15.90 32.45
CA SER A 328 30.61 -15.15 31.22
C SER A 328 29.15 -14.79 30.93
N PRO A 329 28.87 -13.61 30.38
CA PRO A 329 27.53 -13.27 29.93
C PRO A 329 27.00 -14.31 28.93
N VAL A 330 25.70 -14.53 28.95
CA VAL A 330 24.99 -15.39 27.99
C VAL A 330 24.27 -14.55 26.97
N THR A 331 24.07 -15.11 25.77
CA THR A 331 23.26 -14.45 24.73
C THR A 331 21.86 -15.05 24.73
N VAL A 332 20.86 -14.21 24.80
CA VAL A 332 19.46 -14.57 24.55
C VAL A 332 19.04 -14.00 23.19
N THR A 333 18.18 -14.71 22.49
CA THR A 333 17.68 -14.33 21.16
C THR A 333 16.17 -14.36 21.13
N GLY A 334 15.60 -13.58 20.25
CA GLY A 334 14.18 -13.59 19.92
C GLY A 334 14.02 -13.22 18.44
N ASP A 335 12.92 -13.62 17.84
CA ASP A 335 12.59 -13.31 16.46
C ASP A 335 11.11 -13.01 16.29
N ALA A 336 10.78 -12.25 15.25
CA ALA A 336 9.41 -11.98 14.81
C ALA A 336 9.40 -11.75 13.31
N SER A 337 8.28 -12.10 12.68
CA SER A 337 8.04 -11.80 11.27
C SER A 337 6.60 -11.34 11.05
N LEU A 338 6.41 -10.51 10.01
CA LEU A 338 5.12 -9.98 9.61
C LEU A 338 5.06 -9.92 8.09
N ASP A 339 4.05 -10.56 7.49
CA ASP A 339 3.81 -10.44 6.06
C ASP A 339 2.98 -9.19 5.77
N LEU A 340 3.53 -8.31 4.93
CA LEU A 340 2.90 -7.08 4.48
C LEU A 340 2.57 -7.21 2.99
N SER A 341 1.34 -6.86 2.61
CA SER A 341 0.89 -6.82 1.22
C SER A 341 0.40 -5.44 0.85
N SER A 342 0.60 -5.04 -0.40
CA SER A 342 0.01 -3.84 -0.97
C SER A 342 -1.51 -3.98 -1.04
N HIS A 343 -2.22 -2.90 -0.69
CA HIS A 343 -3.68 -2.79 -0.77
C HIS A 343 -4.04 -1.67 -1.75
N PRO A 344 -3.94 -1.91 -3.07
CA PRO A 344 -4.14 -0.87 -4.05
C PRO A 344 -5.57 -0.32 -4.02
N LYS A 345 -5.68 0.97 -4.31
CA LYS A 345 -6.92 1.67 -4.63
C LYS A 345 -6.67 2.46 -5.90
N VAL A 346 -7.64 2.45 -6.79
CA VAL A 346 -7.58 3.23 -8.03
C VAL A 346 -8.78 4.18 -8.08
N THR A 347 -8.53 5.42 -8.48
CA THR A 347 -9.57 6.39 -8.83
C THR A 347 -9.32 6.83 -10.26
N THR A 348 -10.37 6.97 -11.05
CA THR A 348 -10.26 7.10 -12.50
C THR A 348 -11.18 8.17 -13.03
N GLU A 349 -10.86 8.70 -14.23
CA GLU A 349 -11.67 9.64 -14.99
C GLU A 349 -11.43 9.45 -16.49
N ILE A 350 -12.51 9.24 -17.28
CA ILE A 350 -12.45 9.15 -18.73
C ILE A 350 -11.99 10.48 -19.35
N SER A 351 -11.09 10.41 -20.32
CA SER A 351 -10.50 11.61 -20.97
C SER A 351 -11.50 12.49 -21.71
N ASP A 352 -12.57 11.90 -22.26
CA ASP A 352 -13.63 12.60 -22.94
C ASP A 352 -14.99 11.99 -22.57
N ARG A 353 -15.91 12.82 -22.09
CA ARG A 353 -17.26 12.40 -21.69
C ARG A 353 -18.26 12.39 -22.84
N THR A 354 -17.91 13.01 -23.96
CA THR A 354 -18.73 13.07 -25.17
C THR A 354 -17.90 12.75 -26.40
N PRO A 355 -17.25 11.56 -26.44
CA PRO A 355 -16.34 11.22 -27.53
C PRO A 355 -17.09 11.08 -28.84
N ALA A 356 -16.48 11.55 -29.92
CA ALA A 356 -17.01 11.34 -31.27
C ALA A 356 -16.88 9.86 -31.66
N PRO A 357 -17.81 9.35 -32.50
CA PRO A 357 -17.65 8.04 -33.11
C PRO A 357 -16.31 7.92 -33.85
N GLY A 358 -15.62 6.79 -33.69
CA GLY A 358 -14.30 6.58 -34.29
C GLY A 358 -13.14 7.30 -33.59
N SER A 359 -13.39 8.09 -32.54
CA SER A 359 -12.31 8.71 -31.75
C SER A 359 -11.69 7.73 -30.77
N ALA A 360 -10.53 8.09 -30.23
CA ALA A 360 -9.87 7.34 -29.16
C ALA A 360 -10.17 7.97 -27.80
N VAL A 361 -10.38 7.14 -26.79
CA VAL A 361 -10.51 7.56 -25.39
C VAL A 361 -9.42 6.89 -24.54
N THR A 362 -8.97 7.59 -23.51
CA THR A 362 -8.07 7.10 -22.49
C THR A 362 -8.72 7.25 -21.12
N ASP A 363 -8.14 6.58 -20.14
CA ASP A 363 -8.49 6.69 -18.73
C ASP A 363 -7.33 7.38 -17.98
N GLU A 364 -7.61 8.49 -17.29
CA GLU A 364 -6.68 9.09 -16.34
C GLU A 364 -6.95 8.44 -14.97
N PHE A 365 -5.94 7.77 -14.40
CA PHE A 365 -6.10 7.02 -13.17
C PHE A 365 -5.02 7.32 -12.15
N THR A 366 -5.41 7.31 -10.88
CA THR A 366 -4.49 7.48 -9.75
C THR A 366 -4.47 6.20 -8.91
N VAL A 367 -3.29 5.59 -8.79
CA VAL A 367 -3.05 4.43 -7.94
C VAL A 367 -2.48 4.89 -6.60
N SER A 368 -2.95 4.29 -5.51
CA SER A 368 -2.47 4.49 -4.15
C SER A 368 -2.50 3.18 -3.36
N GLY A 369 -1.76 3.11 -2.24
CA GLY A 369 -1.76 1.94 -1.35
C GLY A 369 -0.81 0.82 -1.76
N LEU A 370 0.10 1.06 -2.71
CA LEU A 370 1.25 0.20 -2.94
C LEU A 370 2.35 0.49 -1.92
N LEU A 371 3.04 -0.54 -1.46
CA LEU A 371 4.12 -0.42 -0.47
C LEU A 371 5.45 -0.16 -1.15
N GLY A 372 6.21 0.82 -0.64
CA GLY A 372 7.51 1.21 -1.18
C GLY A 372 7.45 1.52 -2.69
N ASP A 373 8.44 1.04 -3.44
CA ASP A 373 8.53 1.20 -4.89
C ASP A 373 7.84 0.05 -5.67
N HIS A 374 6.91 -0.67 -5.02
CA HIS A 374 6.18 -1.75 -5.67
C HIS A 374 5.34 -1.23 -6.83
N THR A 375 5.35 -1.97 -7.93
CA THR A 375 4.56 -1.67 -9.12
C THR A 375 3.60 -2.80 -9.46
N VAL A 376 2.50 -2.46 -10.10
CA VAL A 376 1.45 -3.39 -10.52
C VAL A 376 1.12 -3.20 -12.00
N SER A 377 0.38 -4.14 -12.56
CA SER A 377 -0.28 -3.96 -13.85
C SER A 377 -1.75 -3.63 -13.63
N VAL A 378 -2.23 -2.59 -14.32
CA VAL A 378 -3.64 -2.18 -14.29
C VAL A 378 -4.24 -2.49 -15.66
N GLU A 379 -5.28 -3.33 -15.70
CA GLU A 379 -6.05 -3.60 -16.90
C GLU A 379 -7.26 -2.66 -16.92
N HIS A 380 -7.37 -1.84 -17.99
CA HIS A 380 -8.49 -0.94 -18.26
C HIS A 380 -9.37 -1.58 -19.31
N THR A 381 -10.66 -1.72 -19.03
CA THR A 381 -11.65 -2.24 -19.97
C THR A 381 -12.70 -1.17 -20.26
N LEU A 382 -12.84 -0.80 -21.53
CA LEU A 382 -13.90 0.09 -22.01
C LEU A 382 -15.14 -0.72 -22.37
N TRP A 383 -16.26 -0.38 -21.76
CA TRP A 383 -17.55 -1.00 -21.96
C TRP A 383 -18.48 -0.09 -22.76
N GLN A 384 -19.32 -0.69 -23.61
CA GLN A 384 -20.43 -0.02 -24.27
C GLN A 384 -21.78 -0.57 -23.79
N THR A 385 -22.80 0.29 -23.72
CA THR A 385 -24.17 -0.08 -23.37
C THR A 385 -25.18 0.93 -23.94
N ALA A 386 -26.36 0.48 -24.34
CA ALA A 386 -27.44 1.35 -24.80
C ALA A 386 -28.19 2.02 -23.61
N THR A 387 -28.11 1.41 -22.44
CA THR A 387 -28.80 1.88 -21.22
C THR A 387 -27.82 2.64 -20.33
N GLU A 388 -28.26 3.75 -19.74
CA GLU A 388 -27.43 4.54 -18.82
C GLU A 388 -26.83 3.65 -17.70
N PRO A 389 -25.50 3.70 -17.50
CA PRO A 389 -24.85 2.91 -16.49
C PRO A 389 -25.28 3.32 -15.08
N LYS A 390 -25.49 2.34 -14.23
CA LYS A 390 -25.81 2.57 -12.81
C LYS A 390 -24.64 2.14 -11.94
N LEU A 391 -24.29 3.00 -10.99
CA LEU A 391 -23.21 2.74 -10.04
C LEU A 391 -23.36 1.36 -9.37
N GLY A 392 -22.30 0.57 -9.43
CA GLY A 392 -22.20 -0.73 -8.78
C GLY A 392 -22.89 -1.88 -9.53
N THR A 393 -23.48 -1.63 -10.72
CA THR A 393 -24.19 -2.66 -11.47
C THR A 393 -23.70 -2.72 -12.92
N LYS A 394 -23.30 -3.91 -13.38
CA LYS A 394 -23.04 -4.14 -14.78
C LYS A 394 -24.36 -4.25 -15.53
N ASN A 395 -24.58 -3.38 -16.53
CA ASN A 395 -25.76 -3.45 -17.39
C ASN A 395 -25.79 -4.78 -18.15
N GLN A 396 -26.99 -5.37 -18.35
CA GLN A 396 -27.14 -6.67 -19.01
C GLN A 396 -26.68 -6.65 -20.48
N ASP A 397 -26.82 -5.51 -21.14
CA ASP A 397 -26.41 -5.25 -22.52
C ASP A 397 -24.96 -4.75 -22.63
N ALA A 398 -24.26 -4.55 -21.49
CA ALA A 398 -22.88 -4.06 -21.49
C ALA A 398 -21.92 -5.09 -22.14
N ARG A 399 -21.18 -4.60 -23.15
CA ARG A 399 -20.17 -5.36 -23.88
C ARG A 399 -18.83 -4.62 -23.83
N ALA A 400 -17.73 -5.35 -23.65
CA ALA A 400 -16.41 -4.77 -23.78
C ALA A 400 -16.13 -4.39 -25.24
N ILE A 401 -15.68 -3.18 -25.46
CA ILE A 401 -15.17 -2.69 -26.75
C ILE A 401 -13.71 -3.14 -26.92
N GLY A 402 -12.92 -2.97 -25.86
CA GLY A 402 -11.52 -3.32 -25.84
C GLY A 402 -10.96 -3.22 -24.44
N SER A 403 -9.74 -3.71 -24.27
CA SER A 403 -8.97 -3.52 -23.04
C SER A 403 -7.51 -3.17 -23.37
N VAL A 404 -6.88 -2.46 -22.44
CA VAL A 404 -5.47 -2.11 -22.50
C VAL A 404 -4.86 -2.30 -21.12
N THR A 405 -3.60 -2.74 -21.06
CA THR A 405 -2.89 -2.96 -19.80
C THR A 405 -1.76 -1.94 -19.65
N SER A 406 -1.84 -1.14 -18.60
CA SER A 406 -0.75 -0.30 -18.12
C SER A 406 0.17 -1.11 -17.21
N LYS A 407 1.47 -1.17 -17.53
CA LYS A 407 2.46 -1.99 -16.78
C LYS A 407 3.38 -1.11 -15.96
N ASP A 408 3.98 -1.72 -14.92
CA ASP A 408 4.98 -1.08 -14.05
C ASP A 408 4.46 0.21 -13.39
N ILE A 409 3.19 0.18 -12.97
CA ILE A 409 2.47 1.31 -12.39
C ILE A 409 2.73 1.37 -10.88
N GLY A 410 3.39 2.42 -10.42
CA GLY A 410 3.54 2.77 -9.01
C GLY A 410 2.41 3.64 -8.47
N ASN A 411 2.56 4.09 -7.21
CA ASN A 411 1.65 5.10 -6.65
C ASN A 411 1.74 6.42 -7.44
N GLY A 412 0.61 7.06 -7.72
CA GLY A 412 0.54 8.32 -8.45
C GLY A 412 -0.49 8.33 -9.56
N THR A 413 -0.53 9.42 -10.33
CA THR A 413 -1.44 9.61 -11.46
C THR A 413 -0.78 9.20 -12.77
N HIS A 414 -1.51 8.47 -13.60
CA HIS A 414 -1.09 7.88 -14.85
C HIS A 414 -2.21 8.01 -15.88
N THR A 415 -1.89 7.71 -17.15
CA THR A 415 -2.86 7.65 -18.24
C THR A 415 -2.78 6.29 -18.91
N SER A 416 -3.92 5.68 -19.21
CA SER A 416 -3.99 4.40 -19.93
C SER A 416 -3.58 4.55 -21.40
N GLY A 417 -3.38 3.43 -22.09
CA GLY A 417 -3.37 3.42 -23.54
C GLY A 417 -4.74 3.78 -24.12
N GLU A 418 -4.74 4.17 -25.39
CA GLU A 418 -5.95 4.53 -26.14
C GLU A 418 -6.80 3.30 -26.47
N ILE A 419 -8.14 3.44 -26.35
CA ILE A 419 -9.12 2.48 -26.86
C ILE A 419 -10.03 3.21 -27.85
N GLN A 420 -10.17 2.64 -29.06
CA GLN A 420 -10.97 3.23 -30.12
C GLN A 420 -12.47 2.99 -29.87
N VAL A 421 -13.25 4.04 -29.92
CA VAL A 421 -14.72 3.98 -29.96
C VAL A 421 -15.14 3.53 -31.37
N PRO A 422 -15.99 2.50 -31.53
CA PRO A 422 -16.44 2.07 -32.86
C PRO A 422 -17.17 3.21 -33.60
N GLU A 423 -16.94 3.33 -34.90
CA GLU A 423 -17.56 4.39 -35.73
C GLU A 423 -19.10 4.31 -35.76
N ASP A 424 -19.64 3.10 -35.68
CA ASP A 424 -21.07 2.82 -35.71
C ASP A 424 -21.72 2.80 -34.32
N PHE A 425 -20.95 2.95 -33.25
CA PHE A 425 -21.50 2.95 -31.90
C PHE A 425 -22.10 4.30 -31.52
N ARG A 426 -23.24 4.25 -30.85
CA ARG A 426 -23.93 5.35 -30.19
C ARG A 426 -24.47 4.87 -28.85
N GLY A 427 -24.38 5.69 -27.81
CA GLY A 427 -24.84 5.36 -26.48
C GLY A 427 -23.77 5.55 -25.40
N TRP A 428 -23.88 4.84 -24.31
CA TRP A 428 -23.05 5.01 -23.13
C TRP A 428 -21.76 4.20 -23.21
N LEU A 429 -20.67 4.82 -22.77
CA LEU A 429 -19.36 4.20 -22.56
C LEU A 429 -18.98 4.33 -21.09
N TYR A 430 -18.22 3.37 -20.55
CA TYR A 430 -17.59 3.53 -19.25
C TYR A 430 -16.38 2.60 -19.10
N PHE A 431 -15.39 3.04 -18.32
CA PHE A 431 -14.24 2.24 -17.96
C PHE A 431 -14.50 1.40 -16.70
N THR A 432 -13.77 0.32 -16.57
CA THR A 432 -13.50 -0.38 -15.32
C THR A 432 -12.06 -0.87 -15.32
N GLU A 433 -11.40 -0.81 -14.16
CA GLU A 433 -10.02 -1.23 -14.00
C GLU A 433 -9.93 -2.47 -13.11
N THR A 434 -8.87 -3.22 -13.31
CA THR A 434 -8.57 -4.40 -12.50
C THR A 434 -7.09 -4.47 -12.21
N ILE A 435 -6.73 -4.70 -10.94
CA ILE A 435 -5.40 -5.11 -10.50
C ILE A 435 -5.53 -6.55 -10.02
N ALA A 436 -4.83 -7.47 -10.68
CA ALA A 436 -4.80 -8.86 -10.26
C ALA A 436 -4.08 -9.00 -8.90
N GLY A 437 -4.65 -9.82 -8.01
CA GLY A 437 -4.02 -10.16 -6.74
C GLY A 437 -2.92 -11.22 -6.92
N ASP A 438 -1.91 -11.15 -6.05
CA ASP A 438 -0.85 -12.12 -5.89
C ASP A 438 -0.44 -12.25 -4.41
N ASP A 439 0.72 -12.84 -4.09
CA ASP A 439 1.26 -12.95 -2.74
C ASP A 439 1.69 -11.60 -2.13
N LYS A 440 1.91 -10.58 -2.95
CA LYS A 440 2.38 -9.24 -2.56
C LYS A 440 1.32 -8.17 -2.67
N THR A 441 0.26 -8.42 -3.43
CA THR A 441 -0.76 -7.43 -3.79
C THR A 441 -2.15 -8.01 -3.62
N LYS A 442 -3.01 -7.33 -2.88
CA LYS A 442 -4.43 -7.68 -2.83
C LYS A 442 -5.11 -7.29 -4.13
N GLU A 443 -6.00 -8.17 -4.62
CA GLU A 443 -6.83 -7.87 -5.78
C GLU A 443 -7.63 -6.58 -5.55
N TRP A 444 -7.71 -5.76 -6.62
CA TRP A 444 -8.60 -4.61 -6.66
C TRP A 444 -9.42 -4.62 -7.96
N ARG A 445 -10.69 -4.23 -7.88
CA ARG A 445 -11.59 -4.14 -9.02
C ARG A 445 -12.40 -2.86 -8.95
N GLY A 446 -12.43 -2.13 -10.06
CA GLY A 446 -13.28 -0.96 -10.29
C GLY A 446 -14.76 -1.32 -10.28
N ILE A 447 -15.58 -0.33 -9.98
CA ILE A 447 -17.03 -0.46 -9.88
C ILE A 447 -17.66 -0.01 -11.19
N HIS A 448 -18.51 -0.85 -11.80
CA HIS A 448 -19.25 -0.49 -13.01
C HIS A 448 -20.09 0.78 -12.82
N GLY A 449 -20.15 1.62 -13.85
CA GLY A 449 -21.05 2.78 -13.90
C GLY A 449 -20.64 3.93 -12.99
N GLN A 450 -19.34 4.09 -12.72
CA GLN A 450 -18.80 5.27 -12.05
C GLN A 450 -19.07 6.53 -12.90
N PRO A 451 -19.66 7.61 -12.34
CA PRO A 451 -20.00 8.81 -13.13
C PRO A 451 -18.79 9.50 -13.76
N ARG A 452 -17.60 9.42 -13.13
CA ARG A 452 -16.38 10.01 -13.69
C ARG A 452 -15.80 9.21 -14.85
N GLU A 453 -16.07 7.93 -14.89
CA GLU A 453 -15.59 6.98 -15.89
C GLU A 453 -16.59 6.80 -17.04
N THR A 454 -17.72 7.51 -17.00
CA THR A 454 -18.82 7.36 -17.93
C THR A 454 -18.83 8.50 -18.93
N GLY A 455 -18.90 8.16 -20.22
CA GLY A 455 -19.10 9.03 -21.35
C GLY A 455 -20.32 8.62 -22.15
N PHE A 456 -20.74 9.49 -23.06
CA PHE A 456 -21.85 9.27 -23.96
C PHE A 456 -21.49 9.66 -25.40
N VAL A 457 -21.69 8.74 -26.34
CA VAL A 457 -21.50 8.97 -27.78
C VAL A 457 -22.83 9.40 -28.35
N PRO A 458 -23.00 10.67 -28.75
CA PRO A 458 -24.27 11.17 -29.22
C PRO A 458 -24.62 10.62 -30.62
N TRP A 459 -25.89 10.63 -30.95
CA TRP A 459 -26.38 10.38 -32.29
C TRP A 459 -26.09 11.62 -33.15
N THR A 460 -25.75 11.40 -34.42
CA THR A 460 -25.42 12.45 -35.41
C THR A 460 -26.50 12.51 -36.46
N PRO A 461 -27.57 13.27 -36.24
CA PRO A 461 -28.68 13.38 -37.18
C PRO A 461 -28.27 14.09 -38.48
N LYS A 462 -28.98 13.76 -39.54
CA LYS A 462 -28.93 14.43 -40.86
C LYS A 462 -30.33 14.54 -41.42
N ALA A 463 -30.58 15.53 -42.26
CA ALA A 463 -31.81 15.65 -43.00
C ALA A 463 -31.54 15.58 -44.50
N ASP A 464 -32.38 14.80 -45.19
CA ASP A 464 -32.57 14.87 -46.63
C ASP A 464 -33.86 15.60 -46.89
N THR A 465 -33.82 16.66 -47.72
CA THR A 465 -34.97 17.56 -47.93
C THR A 465 -35.27 17.74 -49.40
N ALA A 466 -36.53 18.01 -49.69
CA ALA A 466 -37.01 18.24 -51.06
C ALA A 466 -38.03 19.39 -51.07
N ALA A 467 -37.62 20.55 -51.61
CA ALA A 467 -38.51 21.64 -51.83
C ALA A 467 -39.49 21.36 -52.97
N VAL A 468 -40.78 21.53 -52.73
CA VAL A 468 -41.88 21.28 -53.68
C VAL A 468 -42.52 22.61 -54.05
N LEU A 469 -42.70 22.81 -55.36
CA LEU A 469 -43.41 23.97 -55.91
C LEU A 469 -44.79 23.55 -56.45
N GLU A 470 -45.86 24.02 -55.87
CA GLU A 470 -47.23 23.78 -56.29
C GLU A 470 -47.94 25.11 -56.71
N GLY A 471 -47.97 25.36 -58.01
CA GLY A 471 -48.51 26.59 -58.53
C GLY A 471 -47.73 27.82 -58.08
N THR A 472 -48.28 28.60 -57.16
CA THR A 472 -47.65 29.81 -56.60
C THR A 472 -47.18 29.59 -55.12
N SER A 473 -47.32 28.38 -54.58
CA SER A 473 -46.96 28.08 -53.23
C SER A 473 -45.82 27.08 -53.22
N THR A 474 -45.00 27.11 -52.18
CA THR A 474 -43.91 26.14 -51.96
C THR A 474 -43.94 25.64 -50.55
N HIS A 475 -43.53 24.36 -50.35
CA HIS A 475 -43.31 23.73 -49.08
C HIS A 475 -42.08 22.83 -49.17
N ASP A 476 -41.57 22.35 -48.04
CA ASP A 476 -40.43 21.44 -47.96
C ASP A 476 -40.85 20.14 -47.32
N GLU A 477 -40.42 19.03 -47.92
CA GLU A 477 -40.53 17.67 -47.36
C GLU A 477 -39.20 17.29 -46.78
N VAL A 478 -39.14 17.04 -45.46
CA VAL A 478 -37.92 16.77 -44.72
C VAL A 478 -37.95 15.35 -44.14
N THR A 479 -36.94 14.56 -44.46
CA THR A 479 -36.68 13.27 -43.85
C THR A 479 -35.45 13.37 -43.01
N VAL A 480 -35.59 13.28 -41.68
CA VAL A 480 -34.47 13.23 -40.73
C VAL A 480 -34.11 11.78 -40.44
N THR A 481 -32.82 11.47 -40.42
CA THR A 481 -32.23 10.15 -40.09
C THR A 481 -31.11 10.33 -39.06
N GLY A 482 -30.74 9.24 -38.37
CA GLY A 482 -29.63 9.27 -37.42
C GLY A 482 -29.96 9.89 -36.06
N LEU A 483 -31.24 10.11 -35.76
CA LEU A 483 -31.69 10.44 -34.39
C LEU A 483 -31.61 9.21 -33.49
N ARG A 484 -31.51 9.41 -32.16
CA ARG A 484 -31.69 8.32 -31.21
C ARG A 484 -33.11 7.75 -31.33
N PRO A 485 -33.28 6.44 -31.54
CA PRO A 485 -34.61 5.82 -31.57
C PRO A 485 -35.44 6.16 -30.34
N GLY A 486 -36.68 6.68 -30.59
CA GLY A 486 -37.62 7.07 -29.54
C GLY A 486 -37.30 8.38 -28.80
N SER A 487 -36.26 9.12 -29.22
CA SER A 487 -35.99 10.45 -28.66
C SER A 487 -36.85 11.52 -29.34
N GLU A 488 -37.11 12.57 -28.60
CA GLU A 488 -37.72 13.82 -29.14
C GLU A 488 -36.60 14.69 -29.74
N ALA A 489 -36.91 15.34 -30.87
CA ALA A 489 -36.04 16.33 -31.53
C ALA A 489 -36.86 17.53 -32.01
N VAL A 490 -36.26 18.71 -31.96
CA VAL A 490 -36.82 19.94 -32.51
C VAL A 490 -36.14 20.19 -33.85
N ILE A 491 -36.94 20.36 -34.88
CA ILE A 491 -36.50 20.63 -36.24
C ILE A 491 -37.07 21.98 -36.67
N THR A 492 -36.20 22.93 -37.01
CA THR A 492 -36.57 24.25 -37.52
C THR A 492 -36.31 24.27 -39.01
N VAL A 493 -37.34 24.60 -39.82
CA VAL A 493 -37.22 24.77 -41.26
C VAL A 493 -37.48 26.24 -41.62
N THR A 494 -36.47 26.89 -42.21
CA THR A 494 -36.52 28.31 -42.58
C THR A 494 -36.47 28.46 -44.09
N ALA A 495 -37.45 29.17 -44.68
CA ALA A 495 -37.49 29.50 -46.11
C ALA A 495 -36.87 30.87 -46.35
N TYR A 496 -35.96 30.97 -47.32
CA TYR A 496 -35.31 32.22 -47.74
C TYR A 496 -35.57 32.51 -49.24
N HIS A 497 -35.92 33.76 -49.56
CA HIS A 497 -36.09 34.22 -50.91
C HIS A 497 -34.82 34.87 -51.47
N SER A 498 -34.50 34.59 -52.74
CA SER A 498 -33.46 35.28 -53.50
C SER A 498 -33.94 35.62 -54.91
N THR A 499 -33.54 36.79 -55.43
CA THR A 499 -33.77 37.18 -56.81
C THR A 499 -32.85 36.55 -57.83
N HIS A 500 -31.80 35.90 -57.36
CA HIS A 500 -30.78 35.16 -58.14
C HIS A 500 -30.70 33.70 -57.70
N ALA A 501 -30.29 32.83 -58.61
CA ALA A 501 -30.04 31.44 -58.24
C ALA A 501 -29.05 31.37 -57.03
N PRO A 502 -29.44 30.74 -55.91
CA PRO A 502 -28.58 30.66 -54.76
C PRO A 502 -27.38 29.72 -55.05
N GLU A 503 -26.20 30.15 -54.60
CA GLU A 503 -25.01 29.28 -54.53
C GLU A 503 -24.98 28.63 -53.15
N GLN A 504 -24.60 27.33 -53.08
CA GLN A 504 -24.54 26.61 -51.82
C GLN A 504 -23.57 27.30 -50.82
N SER A 505 -24.04 27.57 -49.64
CA SER A 505 -23.33 28.31 -48.60
C SER A 505 -23.82 27.93 -47.20
N PRO A 506 -22.93 27.82 -46.19
CA PRO A 506 -23.35 27.60 -44.81
C PRO A 506 -24.11 28.76 -44.17
N LYS A 507 -24.22 29.89 -44.87
CA LYS A 507 -24.99 31.07 -44.41
C LYS A 507 -25.99 31.48 -45.45
N PRO A 508 -27.29 31.60 -45.08
CA PRO A 508 -28.31 32.12 -45.95
C PRO A 508 -27.97 33.54 -46.44
N GLN A 509 -28.21 33.81 -47.72
CA GLN A 509 -27.99 35.12 -48.36
C GLN A 509 -29.29 35.75 -48.88
N GLY A 510 -30.41 35.10 -48.62
CA GLY A 510 -31.76 35.55 -49.02
C GLY A 510 -32.51 36.29 -47.91
N GLU A 511 -33.69 36.84 -48.23
CA GLU A 511 -34.65 37.38 -47.28
C GLU A 511 -35.46 36.24 -46.65
N GLN A 512 -35.51 36.14 -45.30
CA GLN A 512 -36.31 35.14 -44.60
C GLN A 512 -37.82 35.37 -44.88
N LEU A 513 -38.49 34.35 -45.40
CA LEU A 513 -39.92 34.35 -45.67
C LEU A 513 -40.74 33.74 -44.54
N SER A 514 -40.25 32.60 -43.98
CA SER A 514 -40.93 31.88 -42.92
C SER A 514 -39.92 31.08 -42.09
N GLU A 515 -40.32 30.73 -40.88
CA GLU A 515 -39.63 29.83 -39.98
C GLU A 515 -40.72 28.99 -39.32
N GLN A 516 -40.53 27.67 -39.31
CA GLN A 516 -41.48 26.71 -38.75
C GLN A 516 -40.74 25.67 -37.90
N ASP A 517 -41.20 25.49 -36.66
CA ASP A 517 -40.65 24.55 -35.69
C ASP A 517 -41.54 23.32 -35.60
N PHE A 518 -40.87 22.14 -35.61
CA PHE A 518 -41.53 20.84 -35.51
C PHE A 518 -40.89 20.05 -34.36
N THR A 519 -41.70 19.61 -33.41
CA THR A 519 -41.27 18.66 -32.40
C THR A 519 -41.69 17.27 -32.88
N VAL A 520 -40.69 16.40 -33.10
CA VAL A 520 -40.89 15.03 -33.61
C VAL A 520 -40.34 14.01 -32.62
N VAL A 521 -40.87 12.78 -32.68
CA VAL A 521 -40.34 11.63 -31.99
C VAL A 521 -39.77 10.66 -33.03
N ALA A 522 -38.50 10.34 -32.93
CA ALA A 522 -37.86 9.39 -33.84
C ALA A 522 -38.48 7.99 -33.72
N ASP A 523 -38.67 7.33 -34.86
CA ASP A 523 -39.12 5.94 -34.91
C ASP A 523 -38.05 4.91 -34.41
N ALA A 524 -38.31 3.62 -34.56
CA ALA A 524 -37.39 2.55 -34.14
C ALA A 524 -36.06 2.52 -34.92
N ASP A 525 -36.04 3.13 -36.10
CA ASP A 525 -34.88 3.23 -36.99
C ASP A 525 -34.17 4.59 -36.87
N GLY A 526 -34.60 5.44 -35.92
CA GLY A 526 -34.03 6.77 -35.69
C GLY A 526 -34.43 7.78 -36.81
N ARG A 527 -35.60 7.61 -37.43
CA ARG A 527 -36.11 8.44 -38.51
C ARG A 527 -37.30 9.24 -38.08
N ALA A 528 -37.44 10.44 -38.65
CA ALA A 528 -38.63 11.27 -38.58
C ALA A 528 -38.91 11.93 -39.93
N GLU A 529 -40.20 12.15 -40.27
CA GLU A 529 -40.63 12.81 -41.48
C GLU A 529 -41.53 13.98 -41.14
N ILE A 530 -41.31 15.12 -41.75
CA ILE A 530 -42.15 16.32 -41.64
C ILE A 530 -42.38 16.94 -43.02
N SER A 531 -43.47 17.67 -43.14
CA SER A 531 -43.77 18.54 -44.29
C SER A 531 -44.12 19.91 -43.72
N THR A 532 -43.50 20.97 -44.27
CA THR A 532 -43.79 22.33 -43.83
C THR A 532 -45.17 22.77 -44.33
N GLU A 533 -45.77 23.74 -43.66
CA GLU A 533 -46.95 24.45 -44.23
C GLU A 533 -46.52 25.20 -45.48
N ALA A 534 -47.36 25.15 -46.53
CA ALA A 534 -47.11 25.84 -47.78
C ALA A 534 -47.13 27.35 -47.60
N ILE A 535 -46.13 28.04 -48.17
CA ILE A 535 -46.04 29.51 -48.18
C ILE A 535 -46.19 30.03 -49.59
N ASP A 536 -46.73 31.26 -49.72
CA ASP A 536 -46.76 31.98 -51.01
C ASP A 536 -45.33 32.27 -51.48
N MET A 537 -44.98 31.79 -52.67
CA MET A 537 -43.67 31.98 -53.27
C MET A 537 -43.56 33.24 -54.09
N PRO A 538 -42.70 34.21 -53.74
CA PRO A 538 -42.38 35.36 -54.58
C PRO A 538 -41.75 34.91 -55.92
N ILE A 539 -41.81 35.79 -56.94
CA ILE A 539 -41.03 35.55 -58.18
C ILE A 539 -39.54 35.54 -57.84
N GLY A 540 -38.84 34.51 -58.29
CA GLY A 540 -37.40 34.26 -57.96
C GLY A 540 -37.17 32.88 -57.43
N TRP A 541 -36.23 32.75 -56.50
CA TRP A 541 -35.80 31.50 -55.93
C TRP A 541 -36.16 31.43 -54.43
N VAL A 542 -36.66 30.31 -53.98
CA VAL A 542 -36.81 30.01 -52.55
C VAL A 542 -35.95 28.79 -52.22
N SER A 543 -35.09 28.92 -51.22
CA SER A 543 -34.27 27.85 -50.69
C SER A 543 -34.58 27.67 -49.23
N TYR A 544 -34.78 26.41 -48.81
CA TYR A 544 -35.03 26.05 -47.43
C TYR A 544 -33.71 25.74 -46.74
N VAL A 545 -33.64 25.98 -45.44
CA VAL A 545 -32.56 25.57 -44.54
C VAL A 545 -33.21 24.87 -43.37
N THR A 546 -32.78 23.62 -43.15
CA THR A 546 -33.24 22.76 -42.05
C THR A 546 -32.21 22.73 -40.98
N ALA A 547 -32.58 23.03 -39.73
CA ALA A 547 -31.77 22.90 -38.54
C ALA A 547 -32.39 21.85 -37.59
N ILE A 548 -31.56 21.05 -36.96
CA ILE A 548 -31.93 20.10 -35.91
C ILE A 548 -31.23 20.53 -34.64
N ASP A 549 -32.00 20.83 -33.60
CA ASP A 549 -31.45 21.27 -32.34
C ASP A 549 -30.67 20.14 -31.65
N GLY A 550 -29.52 20.49 -31.07
CA GLY A 550 -28.77 19.60 -30.21
C GLY A 550 -29.51 19.32 -28.90
N SER A 551 -29.35 18.12 -28.38
CA SER A 551 -29.88 17.67 -27.09
C SER A 551 -28.84 16.86 -26.33
N ASP A 552 -29.20 16.36 -25.13
CA ASP A 552 -28.31 15.46 -24.37
C ASP A 552 -27.97 14.15 -25.11
N VAL A 553 -28.70 13.82 -26.18
CA VAL A 553 -28.57 12.54 -26.90
C VAL A 553 -28.31 12.66 -28.38
N ASN A 554 -28.60 13.80 -28.99
CA ASN A 554 -28.39 14.05 -30.41
C ASN A 554 -27.51 15.31 -30.58
N GLU A 555 -26.57 15.28 -31.52
CA GLU A 555 -25.83 16.47 -31.94
C GLU A 555 -26.73 17.44 -32.70
N ALA A 556 -26.37 18.72 -32.70
CA ALA A 556 -27.00 19.71 -33.58
C ALA A 556 -26.53 19.49 -35.00
N TRP A 557 -27.46 19.73 -35.97
CA TRP A 557 -27.13 19.68 -37.38
C TRP A 557 -27.87 20.80 -38.13
N THR A 558 -27.28 21.32 -39.21
CA THR A 558 -27.92 22.35 -40.05
C THR A 558 -27.49 22.14 -41.50
N SER A 559 -28.46 22.22 -42.46
CA SER A 559 -28.16 22.15 -43.87
C SER A 559 -27.53 23.47 -44.37
N ASP A 560 -26.80 23.36 -45.48
CA ASP A 560 -26.35 24.56 -46.21
C ASP A 560 -27.52 25.21 -46.93
N TRP A 561 -27.47 26.53 -47.07
CA TRP A 561 -28.38 27.28 -47.95
C TRP A 561 -28.01 27.06 -49.41
N GLY A 562 -29.01 26.99 -50.32
CA GLY A 562 -28.82 26.91 -51.77
C GLY A 562 -28.54 25.48 -52.27
N ILE A 563 -28.84 24.44 -51.47
CA ILE A 563 -28.83 23.06 -51.94
C ILE A 563 -29.86 22.89 -53.05
N PRO A 564 -29.51 22.30 -54.19
CA PRO A 564 -30.42 22.19 -55.35
C PRO A 564 -31.75 21.49 -55.07
N THR A 565 -31.76 20.47 -54.23
CA THR A 565 -32.96 19.71 -53.81
C THR A 565 -33.86 20.53 -52.87
N GLU A 566 -33.30 21.48 -52.15
CA GLU A 566 -33.97 22.36 -51.18
C GLU A 566 -34.32 23.71 -51.80
N THR A 567 -34.18 23.83 -53.15
CA THR A 567 -34.35 25.10 -53.83
C THR A 567 -35.34 24.97 -55.00
N VAL A 568 -36.34 25.84 -55.02
CA VAL A 568 -37.31 25.92 -56.10
C VAL A 568 -37.28 27.32 -56.77
N HIS A 569 -37.67 27.38 -58.06
CA HIS A 569 -37.67 28.58 -58.84
C HIS A 569 -39.06 28.88 -59.38
N ARG A 570 -39.58 30.06 -59.09
CA ARG A 570 -40.80 30.62 -59.75
C ARG A 570 -40.37 31.65 -60.76
N PRO A 571 -40.47 31.37 -62.06
CA PRO A 571 -40.16 32.36 -63.10
C PRO A 571 -41.15 33.48 -63.11
N PRO A 572 -40.75 34.66 -63.60
CA PRO A 572 -41.72 35.78 -63.90
C PRO A 572 -42.82 35.30 -64.84
N GLU A 573 -44.07 35.66 -64.58
CA GLU A 573 -45.15 35.39 -65.52
C GLU A 573 -44.79 36.00 -66.88
N GLU A 574 -44.72 35.14 -67.88
CA GLU A 574 -44.58 35.66 -69.27
C GLU A 574 -45.74 36.60 -69.60
N LYS A 575 -45.42 37.82 -69.81
CA LYS A 575 -46.39 38.81 -70.30
C LYS A 575 -46.86 38.26 -71.67
N PRO A 576 -48.17 38.04 -71.89
CA PRO A 576 -48.66 37.54 -73.17
C PRO A 576 -48.09 38.42 -74.28
N SER A 577 -47.41 37.76 -75.22
CA SER A 577 -46.84 38.40 -76.38
C SER A 577 -47.97 39.14 -77.15
N PRO A 578 -47.75 40.40 -77.58
CA PRO A 578 -48.75 41.10 -78.44
C PRO A 578 -49.05 40.23 -79.69
N PRO A 579 -50.28 40.16 -80.16
CA PRO A 579 -50.63 39.33 -81.31
C PRO A 579 -49.76 39.73 -82.51
N GLU A 580 -49.18 38.74 -83.14
CA GLU A 580 -48.32 38.87 -84.33
C GLU A 580 -49.07 39.59 -85.44
N GLN A 581 -48.48 40.67 -85.92
CA GLN A 581 -48.93 41.32 -87.19
C GLN A 581 -48.66 40.35 -88.33
N PRO A 582 -49.61 40.18 -89.27
CA PRO A 582 -49.45 39.30 -90.42
C PRO A 582 -48.24 39.68 -91.28
N SER A 583 -47.41 38.76 -91.59
CA SER A 583 -46.20 38.90 -92.41
C SER A 583 -46.53 39.34 -93.85
N PRO A 584 -45.73 40.21 -94.47
CA PRO A 584 -45.87 40.54 -95.92
C PRO A 584 -45.51 39.30 -96.77
N PRO A 585 -46.06 39.15 -98.01
CA PRO A 585 -45.89 37.96 -98.83
C PRO A 585 -44.43 37.80 -99.31
N GLU A 586 -43.98 36.57 -99.35
CA GLU A 586 -42.65 36.13 -99.80
C GLU A 586 -42.33 36.49 -101.23
N GLN A 587 -41.15 37.01 -101.48
CA GLN A 587 -40.52 37.06 -102.78
C GLN A 587 -39.74 35.72 -103.07
N PRO A 588 -39.80 35.30 -104.37
CA PRO A 588 -39.21 33.95 -104.71
C PRO A 588 -37.70 33.94 -104.68
N SER A 589 -37.19 32.82 -104.23
CA SER A 589 -35.80 32.50 -104.10
C SER A 589 -35.02 32.29 -105.41
N PRO A 590 -33.75 32.63 -105.49
CA PRO A 590 -32.85 32.21 -106.60
C PRO A 590 -32.35 30.81 -106.41
N PRO A 591 -31.88 30.12 -107.51
CA PRO A 591 -31.59 28.70 -107.52
C PRO A 591 -30.26 28.32 -106.87
N PRO A 592 -30.07 26.99 -106.61
CA PRO A 592 -29.00 26.53 -105.78
C PRO A 592 -27.65 26.43 -106.55
N GLU A 593 -26.55 26.79 -105.90
CA GLU A 593 -25.18 26.54 -106.40
C GLU A 593 -24.68 25.22 -105.86
N GLN A 594 -23.88 24.55 -106.68
CA GLN A 594 -23.32 23.24 -106.57
C GLN A 594 -22.24 23.06 -105.49
N PRO A 595 -22.05 21.86 -105.04
CA PRO A 595 -21.08 21.56 -104.00
C PRO A 595 -19.62 21.36 -104.53
N SER A 596 -18.68 21.83 -103.80
CA SER A 596 -17.24 21.53 -104.09
C SER A 596 -16.47 21.14 -102.81
N SER A 597 -15.95 19.94 -103.02
CA SER A 597 -14.72 19.36 -102.52
C SER A 597 -14.66 18.65 -101.14
N PRO A 598 -13.79 17.68 -101.02
CA PRO A 598 -13.96 16.46 -100.19
C PRO A 598 -13.28 16.60 -98.84
N PRO A 599 -13.49 15.60 -97.93
CA PRO A 599 -13.02 15.70 -96.54
C PRO A 599 -11.55 15.28 -96.42
N GLU A 600 -10.85 16.03 -95.56
CA GLU A 600 -9.53 15.66 -95.07
C GLU A 600 -9.60 14.55 -94.02
N GLU A 601 -8.65 13.63 -94.09
CA GLU A 601 -8.43 12.50 -93.20
C GLU A 601 -8.11 12.89 -91.74
N PRO A 602 -8.49 12.04 -90.79
CA PRO A 602 -8.19 12.29 -89.37
C PRO A 602 -6.75 11.91 -89.04
N SER A 603 -6.08 12.84 -88.41
CA SER A 603 -4.75 12.63 -87.84
C SER A 603 -4.82 12.06 -86.42
N SER A 604 -4.14 10.98 -86.26
CA SER A 604 -3.50 10.35 -85.10
C SER A 604 -4.15 10.40 -83.70
N PRO A 605 -4.13 9.28 -82.98
CA PRO A 605 -4.71 9.15 -81.65
C PRO A 605 -3.80 9.80 -80.57
N PRO A 606 -4.38 10.22 -79.45
CA PRO A 606 -3.61 10.78 -78.32
C PRO A 606 -2.85 9.68 -77.56
N GLU A 607 -1.67 10.04 -77.15
CA GLU A 607 -0.76 9.27 -76.30
C GLU A 607 -1.40 8.92 -74.96
N GLU A 608 -1.18 7.64 -74.60
CA GLU A 608 -1.48 7.06 -73.31
C GLU A 608 -0.61 7.71 -72.18
N PRO A 609 -1.13 8.10 -71.04
CA PRO A 609 -0.33 8.64 -69.95
C PRO A 609 0.49 7.52 -69.28
N GLU A 610 1.81 7.77 -69.17
CA GLU A 610 2.78 6.94 -68.48
C GLU A 610 2.38 6.74 -67.00
N ALA A 611 2.48 5.48 -66.55
CA ALA A 611 2.37 5.09 -65.15
C ALA A 611 3.55 5.65 -64.31
N PRO A 612 3.32 6.09 -63.07
CA PRO A 612 4.40 6.55 -62.21
C PRO A 612 5.30 5.38 -61.77
N GLY A 613 6.61 5.62 -61.96
CA GLY A 613 7.68 4.68 -61.66
C GLY A 613 7.78 4.31 -60.19
N THR A 614 7.94 3.03 -59.97
CA THR A 614 8.34 2.43 -58.70
C THR A 614 9.70 3.00 -58.22
N PRO A 615 9.87 3.33 -56.94
CA PRO A 615 11.19 3.68 -56.40
C PRO A 615 12.08 2.45 -56.33
N ARG A 616 13.25 2.61 -56.89
CA ARG A 616 14.37 1.69 -56.89
C ARG A 616 14.92 1.55 -55.47
N THR A 617 14.83 0.35 -54.91
CA THR A 617 15.53 -0.02 -53.67
C THR A 617 17.04 -0.14 -53.96
N GLU A 618 17.85 0.70 -53.30
CA GLU A 618 19.29 0.49 -53.19
C GLU A 618 19.58 -0.63 -52.16
N PRO A 619 20.62 -1.44 -52.37
CA PRO A 619 20.94 -2.55 -51.48
C PRO A 619 21.67 -2.00 -50.22
N VAL A 620 21.07 -2.37 -49.07
CA VAL A 620 21.71 -2.16 -47.77
C VAL A 620 22.86 -3.14 -47.62
N ALA A 621 24.04 -2.59 -47.28
CA ALA A 621 25.25 -3.32 -46.98
C ALA A 621 25.08 -4.30 -45.81
N GLU A 622 25.51 -5.53 -46.00
CA GLU A 622 25.63 -6.56 -44.97
C GLU A 622 26.66 -6.12 -43.90
N THR A 623 26.19 -6.10 -42.64
CA THR A 623 27.06 -6.05 -41.47
C THR A 623 27.51 -7.47 -41.10
N PRO A 624 28.80 -7.69 -40.76
CA PRO A 624 29.30 -9.04 -40.45
C PRO A 624 28.84 -9.52 -39.06
N PRO A 625 28.72 -10.84 -38.84
CA PRO A 625 28.19 -11.40 -37.59
C PRO A 625 29.21 -11.28 -36.45
N THR A 626 28.75 -10.84 -35.29
CA THR A 626 29.47 -10.82 -34.04
C THR A 626 29.68 -12.26 -33.52
N PRO A 627 30.89 -12.62 -33.03
CA PRO A 627 31.16 -13.98 -32.57
C PRO A 627 30.50 -14.25 -31.21
N SER A 628 29.81 -15.37 -31.11
CA SER A 628 29.31 -15.97 -29.88
C SER A 628 30.48 -16.26 -28.94
N ALA A 629 30.40 -15.70 -27.71
CA ALA A 629 31.28 -16.09 -26.62
C ALA A 629 30.80 -17.43 -26.04
N GLU A 630 31.59 -18.47 -26.25
CA GLU A 630 31.48 -19.75 -25.54
C GLU A 630 31.83 -19.57 -24.06
N LEU A 631 30.95 -20.06 -23.18
CA LEU A 631 31.22 -20.22 -21.75
C LEU A 631 32.06 -21.50 -21.54
N PRO A 632 33.11 -21.46 -20.69
CA PRO A 632 33.87 -22.66 -20.41
C PRO A 632 33.10 -23.60 -19.47
N ARG A 633 32.93 -24.84 -19.90
CA ARG A 633 32.55 -25.98 -19.08
C ARG A 633 33.78 -26.41 -18.29
N THR A 634 33.70 -26.38 -16.95
CA THR A 634 34.54 -27.22 -16.11
C THR A 634 33.66 -28.24 -15.39
N GLY A 635 33.76 -29.47 -15.83
CA GLY A 635 33.26 -30.61 -15.10
C GLY A 635 34.20 -30.98 -13.99
N THR A 636 33.64 -31.42 -12.87
CA THR A 636 34.30 -32.42 -11.99
C THR A 636 33.25 -33.29 -11.32
N THR A 637 33.35 -34.53 -11.61
CA THR A 637 32.73 -35.70 -10.98
C THR A 637 33.02 -35.77 -9.49
N GLY A 638 32.01 -36.13 -8.68
CA GLY A 638 32.19 -36.44 -7.26
C GLY A 638 30.90 -36.92 -6.59
N THR A 639 30.64 -38.17 -6.72
CA THR A 639 29.85 -39.14 -5.95
C THR A 639 29.55 -38.75 -4.49
N GLY A 640 28.32 -38.97 -4.00
CA GLY A 640 28.01 -39.02 -2.57
C GLY A 640 26.56 -38.90 -2.19
N MET A 641 25.80 -39.89 -2.45
CA MET A 641 24.67 -40.51 -1.76
C MET A 641 24.56 -40.14 -0.28
N LEU A 642 23.42 -39.56 0.17
CA LEU A 642 22.74 -39.89 1.41
C LEU A 642 21.28 -39.41 1.36
N ILE A 643 20.40 -40.36 1.06
CA ILE A 643 18.95 -40.31 1.32
C ILE A 643 18.77 -40.76 2.77
N GLY A 644 18.06 -39.98 3.57
CA GLY A 644 17.68 -40.33 4.93
C GLY A 644 16.58 -39.43 5.47
N LEU A 645 15.36 -39.74 5.20
CA LEU A 645 14.27 -40.07 6.11
C LEU A 645 14.05 -39.08 7.29
N SER A 646 13.06 -38.20 7.16
CA SER A 646 12.30 -37.67 8.31
C SER A 646 10.89 -37.25 7.88
N ILE A 647 10.03 -38.23 7.63
CA ILE A 647 8.58 -38.15 7.74
C ILE A 647 8.24 -39.09 8.90
N VAL A 648 7.63 -38.56 9.94
CA VAL A 648 6.74 -39.10 10.97
C VAL A 648 6.97 -38.28 12.24
N LEU A 649 6.07 -37.35 12.51
CA LEU A 649 5.55 -36.96 13.82
C LEU A 649 4.68 -35.71 13.74
N VAL A 650 3.55 -35.85 13.06
CA VAL A 650 2.38 -34.98 13.28
C VAL A 650 1.17 -35.90 13.38
N GLY A 651 0.76 -36.16 14.60
CA GLY A 651 -0.40 -36.98 14.85
C GLY A 651 -0.36 -37.62 16.25
N LEU A 652 -0.54 -36.79 17.29
CA LEU A 652 -1.04 -37.22 18.62
C LEU A 652 -1.05 -35.99 19.55
N GLY A 653 -2.15 -35.25 19.53
CA GLY A 653 -2.33 -34.08 20.39
C GLY A 653 -3.74 -33.55 20.47
N ALA A 654 -4.72 -34.36 20.13
CA ALA A 654 -6.14 -33.95 20.23
C ALA A 654 -6.99 -35.10 20.73
N THR A 655 -6.84 -35.46 22.00
CA THR A 655 -7.86 -36.24 22.75
C THR A 655 -7.37 -36.30 24.21
N ILE A 656 -7.74 -35.33 25.01
CA ILE A 656 -7.91 -35.38 26.49
C ILE A 656 -8.35 -33.97 26.89
N LEU A 657 -9.66 -33.69 26.79
CA LEU A 657 -10.34 -32.67 27.61
C LEU A 657 -11.86 -32.80 27.46
N LEU A 658 -12.36 -33.97 27.83
CA LEU A 658 -13.78 -34.20 28.09
C LEU A 658 -13.87 -35.38 29.02
N ILE A 659 -13.86 -35.13 30.30
CA ILE A 659 -14.45 -35.96 31.40
C ILE A 659 -13.87 -35.38 32.71
N THR A 660 -14.59 -34.47 33.33
CA THR A 660 -14.81 -34.39 34.76
C THR A 660 -15.67 -33.18 35.05
N GLY A 661 -16.95 -33.40 35.09
CA GLY A 661 -17.91 -32.44 35.54
C GLY A 661 -19.16 -33.18 35.96
N ARG A 662 -19.12 -33.88 37.09
CA ARG A 662 -20.35 -34.33 37.75
C ARG A 662 -20.03 -34.73 39.21
N GLY A 663 -20.71 -34.07 40.11
CA GLY A 663 -20.82 -34.61 41.45
C GLY A 663 -21.00 -33.56 42.54
N ARG A 664 -22.26 -33.23 42.85
CA ARG A 664 -22.90 -33.24 44.19
C ARG A 664 -22.19 -32.39 45.26
N GLY A 665 -22.79 -31.41 45.96
CA GLY A 665 -24.15 -31.43 46.56
C GLY A 665 -24.08 -31.67 48.03
N ASN A 666 -24.61 -30.77 48.85
CA ASN A 666 -24.89 -30.81 50.30
C ASN A 666 -23.69 -30.63 51.23
N ASP A 667 -23.62 -29.55 51.93
CA ASP A 667 -24.34 -29.05 53.15
C ASP A 667 -24.01 -27.56 53.34
#